data_6469d8fccfdb95ab3ed4160fc8a8e106
#
_entry.id   6469d8fccfdb95ab3ed4160fc8a8e106
#
_cell.length_a   1.000
_cell.length_b   1.000
_cell.length_c   1.000
_cell.angle_alpha   90.00
_cell.angle_beta   90.00
_cell.angle_gamma   90.00
#
_symmetry.space_group_name_H-M   'P 1'
#
loop_
_entity.id
_entity.type
_entity.pdbx_description
1 polymer ?
#
loop_
_entity_poly.entity_id
_entity_poly.type
_entity_poly.pdbx_seq_one_letter_code
_entity_poly.pdbx_strand_id
1 'polypeptide(L)'
;MKVSLKWLNEYVEVPTDTKALCDKLDLTGTGVEGVEVLGATFDGVVVGYVETCEPHPDSDHMHVVTVNTGAGEPVQIVCGAPNIKAGIKLPVATVGAVLPGDFKIKKSKLRGVASAGMCCSRRELGLGSDHEGIWILPDDAPVGTPIADYLKLTDTVLDLEITPNRPDSLSIVGLAREMGAMYRRDWKNPLDEMAAKLELVDDGTDDVDVTIEDAVRCPRYSARVIRGVKVGPSPDWMVERLAAIGQRSINNIVDVTNYILFLFGQPLHAFDLNKLKGADGRAHVVIREAADGAKFTTLDEVERTLTSDMTVIATPERGPVALAGVMGGLDTEVTEETTDILLETATFEPGRTSRTSRNLGLISESSMRYERGVDDHGIEERSAAAAALIVEVAGGQVSGSIGGGTGIVDEWPNVSEEAHLTFRIPRFNAMMGADISRDFIVEILGRLGCKVEDGADADTLAVTSPTFRPDLPREIDLYEEVLRLYGMDQIEATLPGGRGRFGTVSHEQHVKNKVNDTLRACGMNETMTYSFAEPSEIERLRLPLEGLGQAVELLNPMNAEQSVMRQSIIPGLLRSVAHNQNRGVKNIQLYEMGRVFFAHEGKKKPQEREKLAGVLAGAVRDAGWNEAPAPYDFFDGKGVLENLARELALPKVRFKALAADEAPQLQPGRAAEMLSGGTSLGWVGELHPLAVAAYDAAAPVVAFELDLEALERAARPARDYVDVPTFPAVSMDIAFVVDEDVTHERLVQCMTSAGGKLLEDVRLFDVYRDEKRFGAGKKSMAYALTYRAADRTLTSDEAEKAHERMVKKVCSATGAEVRG
;
A
#
# COMPACT_ATOMS: atom_id res chain seq x y z
N MET A 1 -8.54 -5.06 -11.02
CA MET A 1 -9.62 -5.61 -11.88
C MET A 1 -9.05 -6.76 -12.71
N LYS A 2 -9.65 -7.97 -12.61
CA LYS A 2 -9.23 -9.10 -13.45
C LYS A 2 -9.76 -8.98 -14.88
N VAL A 3 -8.91 -9.25 -15.86
CA VAL A 3 -9.20 -9.11 -17.30
C VAL A 3 -8.72 -10.33 -18.06
N SER A 4 -9.64 -11.07 -18.69
CA SER A 4 -9.33 -12.16 -19.60
C SER A 4 -8.86 -11.59 -20.95
N LEU A 5 -7.64 -11.94 -21.37
CA LEU A 5 -7.13 -11.54 -22.69
C LEU A 5 -7.91 -12.22 -23.82
N LYS A 6 -8.45 -13.41 -23.60
CA LYS A 6 -9.32 -14.09 -24.56
C LYS A 6 -10.62 -13.31 -24.79
N TRP A 7 -11.26 -12.81 -23.71
CA TRP A 7 -12.44 -11.97 -23.80
C TRP A 7 -12.15 -10.61 -24.42
N LEU A 8 -11.05 -9.94 -23.98
CA LEU A 8 -10.63 -8.65 -24.52
C LEU A 8 -10.31 -8.72 -26.02
N ASN A 9 -9.72 -9.85 -26.49
CA ASN A 9 -9.36 -10.06 -27.89
C ASN A 9 -10.58 -10.18 -28.85
N GLU A 10 -11.81 -10.27 -28.32
CA GLU A 10 -13.03 -10.18 -29.13
C GLU A 10 -13.28 -8.76 -29.64
N TYR A 11 -12.73 -7.76 -28.95
CA TYR A 11 -13.01 -6.35 -29.23
C TYR A 11 -11.78 -5.58 -29.73
N VAL A 12 -10.58 -6.04 -29.43
CA VAL A 12 -9.33 -5.46 -29.93
C VAL A 12 -8.28 -6.55 -30.06
N GLU A 13 -7.45 -6.48 -31.07
CA GLU A 13 -6.34 -7.44 -31.25
C GLU A 13 -5.30 -7.29 -30.13
N VAL A 14 -5.22 -8.30 -29.25
CA VAL A 14 -4.30 -8.35 -28.12
C VAL A 14 -2.91 -8.87 -28.58
N PRO A 15 -1.80 -8.23 -28.18
CA PRO A 15 -0.47 -8.73 -28.45
C PRO A 15 -0.24 -10.13 -27.84
N THR A 16 0.49 -10.98 -28.56
CA THR A 16 0.79 -12.35 -28.12
C THR A 16 1.88 -12.40 -27.03
N ASP A 17 2.77 -11.41 -26.98
CA ASP A 17 3.78 -11.26 -25.94
C ASP A 17 3.15 -10.59 -24.71
N THR A 18 2.74 -11.40 -23.77
CA THR A 18 2.12 -10.92 -22.51
C THR A 18 3.04 -10.03 -21.69
N LYS A 19 4.36 -10.31 -21.70
CA LYS A 19 5.31 -9.49 -20.94
C LYS A 19 5.41 -8.09 -21.53
N ALA A 20 5.59 -7.98 -22.86
CA ALA A 20 5.63 -6.69 -23.53
C ALA A 20 4.31 -5.91 -23.38
N LEU A 21 3.17 -6.62 -23.33
CA LEU A 21 1.87 -6.01 -23.04
C LEU A 21 1.84 -5.41 -21.62
N CYS A 22 2.26 -6.18 -20.60
CA CYS A 22 2.30 -5.71 -19.21
C CYS A 22 3.23 -4.50 -19.06
N ASP A 23 4.45 -4.59 -19.58
CA ASP A 23 5.41 -3.49 -19.56
C ASP A 23 4.84 -2.21 -20.22
N LYS A 24 4.05 -2.35 -21.29
CA LYS A 24 3.43 -1.23 -21.99
C LYS A 24 2.24 -0.65 -21.21
N LEU A 25 1.42 -1.49 -20.57
CA LEU A 25 0.32 -1.06 -19.71
C LEU A 25 0.85 -0.24 -18.52
N ASP A 26 1.90 -0.73 -17.84
CA ASP A 26 2.56 -0.02 -16.75
C ASP A 26 3.07 1.36 -17.19
N LEU A 27 3.74 1.44 -18.33
CA LEU A 27 4.26 2.68 -18.89
C LEU A 27 3.18 3.69 -19.30
N THR A 28 1.97 3.23 -19.58
CA THR A 28 0.84 4.09 -20.00
C THR A 28 -0.14 4.39 -18.86
N GLY A 29 0.17 3.99 -17.62
CA GLY A 29 -0.57 4.36 -16.41
C GLY A 29 -1.64 3.35 -15.98
N THR A 30 -1.58 2.11 -16.50
CA THR A 30 -2.42 0.99 -16.04
C THR A 30 -1.53 -0.06 -15.41
N GLY A 31 -1.41 -0.07 -14.09
CA GLY A 31 -0.54 -1.00 -13.36
C GLY A 31 -0.97 -2.45 -13.50
N VAL A 32 -0.04 -3.37 -13.66
CA VAL A 32 -0.28 -4.81 -13.71
C VAL A 32 0.20 -5.45 -12.41
N GLU A 33 -0.72 -5.82 -11.53
CA GLU A 33 -0.40 -6.45 -10.24
C GLU A 33 -0.10 -7.95 -10.35
N GLY A 34 -0.67 -8.61 -11.37
CA GLY A 34 -0.48 -10.04 -11.57
C GLY A 34 -0.89 -10.55 -12.93
N VAL A 35 -0.31 -11.71 -13.28
CA VAL A 35 -0.62 -12.46 -14.50
C VAL A 35 -0.92 -13.90 -14.10
N GLU A 36 -2.11 -14.38 -14.43
CA GLU A 36 -2.55 -15.75 -14.20
C GLU A 36 -2.83 -16.42 -15.55
N VAL A 37 -2.25 -17.60 -15.76
CA VAL A 37 -2.53 -18.41 -16.95
C VAL A 37 -3.53 -19.49 -16.57
N LEU A 38 -4.75 -19.35 -17.06
CA LEU A 38 -5.77 -20.38 -16.97
C LEU A 38 -5.53 -21.42 -18.06
N GLY A 39 -5.69 -22.69 -17.72
CA GLY A 39 -5.49 -23.79 -18.66
C GLY A 39 -6.36 -24.97 -18.31
N ALA A 40 -6.29 -26.01 -19.12
CA ALA A 40 -6.97 -27.26 -18.83
C ALA A 40 -6.41 -27.89 -17.53
N THR A 41 -7.29 -28.38 -16.68
CA THR A 41 -6.96 -29.13 -15.47
C THR A 41 -6.55 -30.57 -15.76
N PHE A 42 -6.32 -30.88 -17.04
CA PHE A 42 -5.95 -32.21 -17.55
C PHE A 42 -4.89 -32.09 -18.64
N ASP A 43 -4.12 -33.15 -18.83
CA ASP A 43 -3.12 -33.26 -19.90
C ASP A 43 -3.21 -34.62 -20.61
N GLY A 44 -2.80 -34.68 -21.89
CA GLY A 44 -2.78 -35.92 -22.66
C GLY A 44 -4.15 -36.42 -23.14
N VAL A 45 -5.14 -35.50 -23.19
CA VAL A 45 -6.49 -35.79 -23.73
C VAL A 45 -6.60 -35.21 -25.15
N VAL A 46 -6.97 -36.04 -26.11
CA VAL A 46 -7.11 -35.67 -27.54
C VAL A 46 -8.48 -35.96 -28.12
N VAL A 47 -8.79 -35.31 -29.24
CA VAL A 47 -9.97 -35.67 -30.03
C VAL A 47 -9.76 -37.06 -30.64
N GLY A 48 -10.58 -38.03 -30.25
CA GLY A 48 -10.58 -39.39 -30.80
C GLY A 48 -11.80 -39.65 -31.70
N TYR A 49 -11.63 -40.53 -32.68
CA TYR A 49 -12.72 -41.02 -33.54
C TYR A 49 -12.94 -42.52 -33.34
N VAL A 50 -14.14 -42.94 -33.01
CA VAL A 50 -14.49 -44.35 -32.78
C VAL A 50 -14.71 -45.05 -34.09
N GLU A 51 -13.76 -45.91 -34.48
CA GLU A 51 -13.84 -46.69 -35.71
C GLU A 51 -14.77 -47.90 -35.59
N THR A 52 -14.65 -48.64 -34.45
CA THR A 52 -15.50 -49.80 -34.19
C THR A 52 -16.03 -49.77 -32.74
N CYS A 53 -17.19 -50.35 -32.54
CA CYS A 53 -17.81 -50.49 -31.21
C CYS A 53 -18.50 -51.85 -31.12
N GLU A 54 -17.90 -52.76 -30.36
CA GLU A 54 -18.39 -54.11 -30.16
C GLU A 54 -18.78 -54.38 -28.70
N PRO A 55 -19.81 -55.20 -28.42
CA PRO A 55 -20.14 -55.57 -27.05
C PRO A 55 -18.95 -56.27 -26.36
N HIS A 56 -18.75 -55.98 -25.09
CA HIS A 56 -17.72 -56.62 -24.28
C HIS A 56 -18.07 -58.12 -24.02
N PRO A 57 -17.14 -59.10 -24.26
CA PRO A 57 -17.46 -60.51 -24.16
C PRO A 57 -17.98 -60.97 -22.80
N ASP A 58 -17.56 -60.29 -21.69
CA ASP A 58 -17.93 -60.67 -20.30
C ASP A 58 -18.70 -59.56 -19.59
N SER A 59 -19.42 -58.65 -20.35
CA SER A 59 -20.24 -57.61 -19.75
C SER A 59 -21.39 -57.20 -20.65
N ASP A 60 -22.56 -57.03 -20.06
CA ASP A 60 -23.83 -56.64 -20.70
C ASP A 60 -23.98 -55.13 -20.89
N HIS A 61 -23.11 -54.30 -20.31
CA HIS A 61 -23.18 -52.85 -20.35
C HIS A 61 -21.86 -52.17 -20.81
N MET A 62 -20.77 -52.94 -20.99
CA MET A 62 -19.53 -52.38 -21.51
C MET A 62 -19.35 -52.70 -22.99
N HIS A 63 -18.60 -51.84 -23.68
CA HIS A 63 -18.21 -51.99 -25.08
C HIS A 63 -16.69 -51.95 -25.23
N VAL A 64 -16.17 -52.73 -26.16
CA VAL A 64 -14.80 -52.64 -26.61
C VAL A 64 -14.79 -51.78 -27.88
N VAL A 65 -14.10 -50.67 -27.84
CA VAL A 65 -14.00 -49.71 -28.94
C VAL A 65 -12.59 -49.61 -29.46
N THR A 66 -12.47 -49.48 -30.78
CA THR A 66 -11.22 -49.10 -31.43
C THR A 66 -11.31 -47.64 -31.78
N VAL A 67 -10.35 -46.83 -31.24
CA VAL A 67 -10.39 -45.38 -31.34
C VAL A 67 -9.12 -44.87 -32.03
N ASN A 68 -9.30 -44.13 -33.10
CA ASN A 68 -8.23 -43.38 -33.75
C ASN A 68 -7.99 -42.10 -32.98
N THR A 69 -6.79 -41.94 -32.44
CA THR A 69 -6.35 -40.78 -31.66
C THR A 69 -5.42 -39.86 -32.45
N GLY A 70 -5.25 -40.07 -33.75
CA GLY A 70 -4.35 -39.29 -34.60
C GLY A 70 -2.86 -39.63 -34.43
N ALA A 71 -2.49 -40.53 -33.53
CA ALA A 71 -1.11 -40.85 -33.18
C ALA A 71 -0.57 -42.15 -33.84
N GLY A 72 -1.11 -42.55 -34.96
CA GLY A 72 -0.71 -43.76 -35.69
C GLY A 72 -1.75 -44.91 -35.63
N GLU A 73 -1.43 -46.06 -34.99
CA GLU A 73 -2.36 -47.19 -34.91
C GLU A 73 -3.52 -46.85 -33.91
N PRO A 74 -4.77 -47.22 -34.30
CA PRO A 74 -5.92 -47.06 -33.41
C PRO A 74 -5.74 -47.84 -32.11
N VAL A 75 -6.24 -47.28 -31.03
CA VAL A 75 -6.11 -47.83 -29.67
C VAL A 75 -7.37 -48.52 -29.21
N GLN A 76 -7.25 -49.66 -28.58
CA GLN A 76 -8.37 -50.37 -27.98
C GLN A 76 -8.69 -49.79 -26.60
N ILE A 77 -9.95 -49.44 -26.36
CA ILE A 77 -10.43 -48.90 -25.09
C ILE A 77 -11.70 -49.69 -24.69
N VAL A 78 -11.85 -49.97 -23.41
CA VAL A 78 -13.10 -50.50 -22.84
C VAL A 78 -13.88 -49.34 -22.25
N CYS A 79 -15.12 -49.14 -22.72
CA CYS A 79 -15.98 -48.03 -22.30
C CYS A 79 -17.30 -48.54 -21.76
N GLY A 80 -17.72 -48.04 -20.59
CA GLY A 80 -19.01 -48.38 -19.96
C GLY A 80 -20.14 -47.34 -20.20
N ALA A 81 -19.89 -46.33 -20.99
CA ALA A 81 -20.87 -45.25 -21.22
C ALA A 81 -22.02 -45.75 -22.16
N PRO A 82 -23.30 -45.44 -21.82
CA PRO A 82 -24.46 -45.91 -22.59
C PRO A 82 -24.58 -45.30 -24.00
N ASN A 83 -23.95 -44.15 -24.22
CA ASN A 83 -24.04 -43.42 -25.51
C ASN A 83 -22.83 -43.67 -26.44
N ILE A 84 -21.93 -44.62 -26.11
CA ILE A 84 -20.81 -44.98 -26.98
C ILE A 84 -21.26 -45.73 -28.22
N LYS A 85 -20.79 -45.36 -29.41
CA LYS A 85 -21.06 -46.02 -30.68
C LYS A 85 -19.95 -45.73 -31.70
N ALA A 86 -19.88 -46.54 -32.77
CA ALA A 86 -19.00 -46.25 -33.88
C ALA A 86 -19.43 -44.99 -34.65
N GLY A 87 -18.47 -44.29 -35.25
CA GLY A 87 -18.69 -43.10 -36.06
C GLY A 87 -18.79 -41.78 -35.30
N ILE A 88 -18.57 -41.75 -33.98
CA ILE A 88 -18.58 -40.53 -33.19
C ILE A 88 -17.18 -40.04 -32.86
N LYS A 89 -17.05 -38.71 -32.62
CA LYS A 89 -15.86 -38.10 -32.07
C LYS A 89 -16.07 -37.79 -30.59
N LEU A 90 -15.02 -37.93 -29.80
CA LEU A 90 -15.07 -37.78 -28.33
C LEU A 90 -13.70 -37.46 -27.76
N PRO A 91 -13.62 -36.89 -26.53
CA PRO A 91 -12.35 -36.73 -25.81
C PRO A 91 -11.83 -38.08 -25.38
N VAL A 92 -10.55 -38.36 -25.67
CA VAL A 92 -9.82 -39.60 -25.28
C VAL A 92 -8.60 -39.25 -24.47
N ALA A 93 -8.59 -39.64 -23.21
CA ALA A 93 -7.42 -39.63 -22.37
C ALA A 93 -6.48 -40.79 -22.75
N THR A 94 -5.31 -40.46 -23.29
CA THR A 94 -4.33 -41.46 -23.74
C THR A 94 -3.55 -42.02 -22.53
N VAL A 95 -2.79 -43.11 -22.75
CA VAL A 95 -1.94 -43.67 -21.70
C VAL A 95 -0.86 -42.65 -21.30
N GLY A 96 -0.84 -42.25 -20.03
CA GLY A 96 0.03 -41.21 -19.50
C GLY A 96 -0.72 -39.91 -19.22
N ALA A 97 -1.91 -39.73 -19.77
CA ALA A 97 -2.75 -38.56 -19.48
C ALA A 97 -3.01 -38.41 -17.97
N VAL A 98 -3.13 -37.16 -17.55
CA VAL A 98 -3.47 -36.78 -16.18
C VAL A 98 -4.80 -36.05 -16.20
N LEU A 99 -5.79 -36.54 -15.51
CA LEU A 99 -7.12 -35.93 -15.37
C LEU A 99 -7.24 -35.18 -14.03
N PRO A 100 -8.27 -34.36 -13.84
CA PRO A 100 -8.53 -33.63 -12.60
C PRO A 100 -8.42 -34.54 -11.36
N GLY A 101 -7.76 -34.01 -10.29
CA GLY A 101 -7.48 -34.78 -9.08
C GLY A 101 -6.24 -35.70 -9.21
N ASP A 102 -5.31 -35.39 -10.10
CA ASP A 102 -4.09 -36.14 -10.38
C ASP A 102 -4.31 -37.60 -10.82
N PHE A 103 -5.49 -37.86 -11.41
CA PHE A 103 -5.85 -39.19 -11.88
C PHE A 103 -5.10 -39.54 -13.17
N LYS A 104 -4.11 -40.43 -13.03
CA LYS A 104 -3.22 -40.80 -14.12
C LYS A 104 -3.72 -42.04 -14.88
N ILE A 105 -3.92 -41.92 -16.20
CA ILE A 105 -4.36 -42.99 -17.08
C ILE A 105 -3.20 -43.97 -17.35
N LYS A 106 -3.47 -45.25 -17.10
CA LYS A 106 -2.50 -46.35 -17.29
C LYS A 106 -3.16 -47.42 -18.17
N LYS A 107 -2.30 -48.21 -18.85
CA LYS A 107 -2.79 -49.46 -19.48
C LYS A 107 -3.38 -50.37 -18.44
N SER A 108 -4.61 -50.84 -18.64
CA SER A 108 -5.37 -51.65 -17.70
C SER A 108 -6.04 -52.85 -18.42
N LYS A 109 -6.54 -53.76 -17.65
CA LYS A 109 -7.44 -54.80 -18.16
C LYS A 109 -8.74 -54.74 -17.39
N LEU A 110 -9.83 -54.58 -18.13
CA LEU A 110 -11.18 -54.56 -17.60
C LEU A 110 -11.86 -55.88 -17.98
N ARG A 111 -12.21 -56.69 -17.00
CA ARG A 111 -12.77 -58.07 -17.18
C ARG A 111 -12.02 -58.87 -18.25
N GLY A 112 -10.70 -58.87 -18.20
CA GLY A 112 -9.81 -59.64 -19.10
C GLY A 112 -9.47 -58.91 -20.41
N VAL A 113 -10.18 -57.89 -20.86
CA VAL A 113 -9.94 -57.14 -22.11
C VAL A 113 -9.00 -55.98 -21.82
N ALA A 114 -7.99 -55.78 -22.67
CA ALA A 114 -7.02 -54.70 -22.55
C ALA A 114 -7.65 -53.33 -22.90
N SER A 115 -7.40 -52.31 -22.10
CA SER A 115 -7.78 -50.94 -22.35
C SER A 115 -6.54 -50.03 -22.28
N ALA A 116 -6.31 -49.28 -23.35
CA ALA A 116 -5.14 -48.38 -23.50
C ALA A 116 -5.55 -46.91 -23.60
N GLY A 117 -6.45 -46.49 -22.73
CA GLY A 117 -7.00 -45.12 -22.67
C GLY A 117 -8.35 -45.11 -21.97
N MET A 118 -8.96 -43.91 -21.93
CA MET A 118 -10.27 -43.68 -21.34
C MET A 118 -11.06 -42.70 -22.23
N CYS A 119 -12.31 -43.06 -22.56
CA CYS A 119 -13.26 -42.11 -23.20
C CYS A 119 -13.83 -41.23 -22.07
N CYS A 120 -13.82 -39.90 -22.24
CA CYS A 120 -14.16 -38.99 -21.17
C CYS A 120 -15.50 -38.27 -21.33
N SER A 121 -16.20 -38.09 -20.22
CA SER A 121 -17.33 -37.17 -20.07
C SER A 121 -16.84 -35.75 -19.77
N ARG A 122 -17.72 -34.77 -19.76
CA ARG A 122 -17.39 -33.38 -19.33
C ARG A 122 -16.95 -33.34 -17.87
N ARG A 123 -17.60 -34.12 -17.00
CA ARG A 123 -17.29 -34.19 -15.58
C ARG A 123 -15.85 -34.71 -15.32
N GLU A 124 -15.44 -35.73 -16.04
CA GLU A 124 -14.10 -36.32 -15.89
C GLU A 124 -13.00 -35.35 -16.30
N LEU A 125 -13.29 -34.44 -17.21
CA LEU A 125 -12.40 -33.37 -17.64
C LEU A 125 -12.50 -32.12 -16.75
N GLY A 126 -13.42 -32.07 -15.79
CA GLY A 126 -13.66 -30.90 -14.97
C GLY A 126 -14.34 -29.74 -15.73
N LEU A 127 -14.99 -30.06 -16.88
CA LEU A 127 -15.61 -29.08 -17.77
C LEU A 127 -17.15 -29.06 -17.70
N GLY A 128 -17.69 -29.51 -16.58
CA GLY A 128 -19.12 -29.53 -16.31
C GLY A 128 -19.52 -30.65 -15.36
N SER A 129 -20.80 -30.72 -14.98
CA SER A 129 -21.36 -31.73 -14.06
C SER A 129 -21.94 -32.96 -14.77
N ASP A 130 -22.13 -32.90 -16.09
CA ASP A 130 -22.70 -33.97 -16.89
C ASP A 130 -21.82 -35.22 -16.92
N HIS A 131 -22.42 -36.36 -16.53
CA HIS A 131 -21.77 -37.67 -16.44
C HIS A 131 -22.68 -38.81 -16.87
N GLU A 132 -23.82 -38.52 -17.52
CA GLU A 132 -24.75 -39.53 -17.99
C GLU A 132 -24.21 -40.36 -19.16
N GLY A 133 -23.10 -39.87 -19.78
CA GLY A 133 -22.36 -40.55 -20.85
C GLY A 133 -21.04 -39.88 -21.15
N ILE A 134 -20.38 -40.35 -22.21
CA ILE A 134 -19.22 -39.67 -22.75
C ILE A 134 -19.63 -38.37 -23.47
N TRP A 135 -18.69 -37.41 -23.53
CA TRP A 135 -18.91 -36.19 -24.29
C TRP A 135 -18.75 -36.43 -25.79
N ILE A 136 -19.83 -36.36 -26.57
CA ILE A 136 -19.79 -36.45 -28.03
C ILE A 136 -19.45 -35.08 -28.60
N LEU A 137 -18.36 -35.01 -29.36
CA LEU A 137 -17.90 -33.81 -30.04
C LEU A 137 -18.58 -33.64 -31.41
N PRO A 138 -18.63 -32.42 -31.96
CA PRO A 138 -19.05 -32.16 -33.33
C PRO A 138 -18.28 -32.97 -34.37
N ASP A 139 -18.91 -33.28 -35.49
CA ASP A 139 -18.31 -34.11 -36.57
C ASP A 139 -17.10 -33.45 -37.26
N ASP A 140 -16.99 -32.13 -37.16
CA ASP A 140 -15.86 -31.35 -37.69
C ASP A 140 -14.63 -31.28 -36.75
N ALA A 141 -14.71 -31.77 -35.52
CA ALA A 141 -13.59 -31.77 -34.57
C ALA A 141 -12.37 -32.52 -35.14
N PRO A 142 -11.19 -31.94 -35.26
CA PRO A 142 -10.05 -32.56 -35.92
C PRO A 142 -9.40 -33.64 -35.02
N VAL A 143 -9.40 -34.87 -35.50
CA VAL A 143 -8.86 -36.04 -34.78
C VAL A 143 -7.38 -35.86 -34.45
N GLY A 144 -6.98 -36.17 -33.25
CA GLY A 144 -5.60 -36.07 -32.74
C GLY A 144 -5.27 -34.69 -32.14
N THR A 145 -6.11 -33.70 -32.30
CA THR A 145 -5.90 -32.40 -31.69
C THR A 145 -6.09 -32.51 -30.18
N PRO A 146 -5.18 -31.93 -29.34
CA PRO A 146 -5.42 -31.84 -27.90
C PRO A 146 -6.76 -31.15 -27.60
N ILE A 147 -7.54 -31.72 -26.71
CA ILE A 147 -8.87 -31.16 -26.33
C ILE A 147 -8.76 -29.74 -25.79
N ALA A 148 -7.71 -29.45 -25.03
CA ALA A 148 -7.43 -28.11 -24.50
C ALA A 148 -7.29 -27.08 -25.63
N ASP A 149 -6.61 -27.44 -26.71
CA ASP A 149 -6.41 -26.57 -27.88
C ASP A 149 -7.69 -26.44 -28.72
N TYR A 150 -8.38 -27.58 -28.97
CA TYR A 150 -9.65 -27.58 -29.68
C TYR A 150 -10.69 -26.69 -29.02
N LEU A 151 -10.83 -26.77 -27.72
CA LEU A 151 -11.74 -25.98 -26.92
C LEU A 151 -11.20 -24.59 -26.56
N LYS A 152 -9.96 -24.29 -26.93
CA LYS A 152 -9.31 -23.01 -26.59
C LYS A 152 -9.39 -22.71 -25.09
N LEU A 153 -9.05 -23.69 -24.24
CA LEU A 153 -9.17 -23.57 -22.79
C LEU A 153 -8.11 -22.69 -22.15
N THR A 154 -7.01 -22.41 -22.88
CA THR A 154 -5.96 -21.54 -22.39
C THR A 154 -6.41 -20.09 -22.49
N ASP A 155 -6.34 -19.39 -21.35
CA ASP A 155 -6.58 -17.95 -21.26
C ASP A 155 -5.50 -17.33 -20.38
N THR A 156 -5.18 -16.09 -20.63
CA THR A 156 -4.30 -15.30 -19.74
C THR A 156 -5.15 -14.19 -19.11
N VAL A 157 -5.14 -14.14 -17.80
CA VAL A 157 -5.85 -13.14 -17.01
C VAL A 157 -4.87 -12.19 -16.39
N LEU A 158 -5.04 -10.92 -16.66
CA LEU A 158 -4.30 -9.84 -16.02
C LEU A 158 -5.08 -9.34 -14.81
N ASP A 159 -4.39 -9.09 -13.70
CA ASP A 159 -4.94 -8.31 -12.60
C ASP A 159 -4.42 -6.88 -12.71
N LEU A 160 -5.33 -5.95 -13.02
CA LEU A 160 -5.01 -4.56 -13.30
C LEU A 160 -5.38 -3.66 -12.14
N GLU A 161 -4.44 -2.81 -11.72
CA GLU A 161 -4.68 -1.70 -10.82
C GLU A 161 -5.22 -0.50 -11.62
N ILE A 162 -6.54 -0.32 -11.57
CA ILE A 162 -7.18 0.83 -12.21
C ILE A 162 -7.26 1.99 -11.22
N THR A 163 -6.61 3.10 -11.56
CA THR A 163 -6.61 4.30 -10.72
C THR A 163 -8.00 4.95 -10.61
N PRO A 164 -8.33 5.65 -9.49
CA PRO A 164 -9.66 6.22 -9.28
C PRO A 164 -10.14 7.21 -10.35
N ASN A 165 -9.22 7.86 -11.06
CA ASN A 165 -9.54 8.79 -12.15
C ASN A 165 -9.93 8.12 -13.46
N ARG A 166 -9.76 6.78 -13.59
CA ARG A 166 -10.01 6.03 -14.82
C ARG A 166 -11.21 5.05 -14.68
N PRO A 167 -12.43 5.56 -14.36
CA PRO A 167 -13.60 4.70 -14.26
C PRO A 167 -13.94 4.00 -15.59
N ASP A 168 -13.63 4.59 -16.72
CA ASP A 168 -13.81 4.02 -18.06
C ASP A 168 -13.06 2.69 -18.24
N SER A 169 -11.88 2.56 -17.64
CA SER A 169 -11.02 1.36 -17.70
C SER A 169 -11.48 0.24 -16.75
N LEU A 170 -12.52 0.45 -15.92
CA LEU A 170 -13.17 -0.62 -15.15
C LEU A 170 -14.14 -1.46 -16.00
N SER A 171 -13.82 -1.64 -17.28
CA SER A 171 -14.62 -2.39 -18.25
C SER A 171 -13.76 -2.98 -19.37
N ILE A 172 -14.24 -4.09 -19.95
CA ILE A 172 -13.56 -4.72 -21.11
C ILE A 172 -13.56 -3.77 -22.32
N VAL A 173 -14.67 -3.07 -22.59
CA VAL A 173 -14.80 -2.11 -23.70
C VAL A 173 -13.91 -0.89 -23.47
N GLY A 174 -13.81 -0.39 -22.22
CA GLY A 174 -12.88 0.71 -21.90
C GLY A 174 -11.43 0.32 -22.12
N LEU A 175 -11.04 -0.87 -21.71
CA LEU A 175 -9.70 -1.40 -21.97
C LEU A 175 -9.45 -1.69 -23.45
N ALA A 176 -10.46 -2.14 -24.21
CA ALA A 176 -10.32 -2.31 -25.66
C ALA A 176 -10.06 -0.97 -26.36
N ARG A 177 -10.74 0.10 -25.94
CA ARG A 177 -10.50 1.47 -26.42
C ARG A 177 -9.10 1.93 -26.07
N GLU A 178 -8.68 1.72 -24.83
CA GLU A 178 -7.34 2.07 -24.34
C GLU A 178 -6.25 1.35 -25.15
N MET A 179 -6.37 0.06 -25.35
CA MET A 179 -5.43 -0.72 -26.17
C MET A 179 -5.48 -0.31 -27.65
N GLY A 180 -6.66 0.00 -28.17
CA GLY A 180 -6.81 0.55 -29.52
C GLY A 180 -6.04 1.86 -29.71
N ALA A 181 -6.06 2.74 -28.72
CA ALA A 181 -5.27 3.95 -28.72
C ALA A 181 -3.76 3.69 -28.55
N MET A 182 -3.38 2.83 -27.59
CA MET A 182 -2.01 2.48 -27.25
C MET A 182 -1.22 1.84 -28.41
N TYR A 183 -1.90 0.92 -29.14
CA TYR A 183 -1.29 0.19 -30.26
C TYR A 183 -1.70 0.75 -31.61
N ARG A 184 -2.51 1.83 -31.66
CA ARG A 184 -3.07 2.43 -32.88
C ARG A 184 -3.80 1.42 -33.74
N ARG A 185 -4.59 0.56 -33.09
CA ARG A 185 -5.40 -0.50 -33.73
C ARG A 185 -6.86 -0.12 -33.67
N ASP A 186 -7.63 -0.62 -34.63
CA ASP A 186 -9.07 -0.50 -34.57
C ASP A 186 -9.62 -1.45 -33.50
N TRP A 187 -10.67 -1.03 -32.83
CA TRP A 187 -11.37 -1.81 -31.83
C TRP A 187 -12.88 -1.77 -32.09
N LYS A 188 -13.59 -2.75 -31.58
CA LYS A 188 -15.04 -2.89 -31.79
C LYS A 188 -15.78 -2.55 -30.50
N ASN A 189 -16.77 -1.63 -30.59
CA ASN A 189 -17.76 -1.43 -29.53
C ASN A 189 -18.99 -2.31 -29.85
N PRO A 190 -19.33 -3.30 -29.00
CA PRO A 190 -20.49 -4.15 -29.26
C PRO A 190 -21.82 -3.50 -28.85
N LEU A 191 -21.82 -2.31 -28.21
CA LEU A 191 -23.01 -1.72 -27.60
C LEU A 191 -24.14 -1.53 -28.59
N ASP A 192 -23.88 -0.92 -29.74
CA ASP A 192 -24.91 -0.64 -30.74
C ASP A 192 -25.53 -1.94 -31.30
N GLU A 193 -24.71 -2.95 -31.55
CA GLU A 193 -25.19 -4.25 -32.04
C GLU A 193 -26.06 -4.98 -31.00
N MET A 194 -25.68 -4.86 -29.73
CA MET A 194 -26.41 -5.48 -28.61
C MET A 194 -27.74 -4.74 -28.37
N ALA A 195 -27.69 -3.41 -28.30
CA ALA A 195 -28.85 -2.57 -28.06
C ALA A 195 -29.89 -2.70 -29.22
N ALA A 196 -29.40 -2.81 -30.46
CA ALA A 196 -30.29 -2.98 -31.65
C ALA A 196 -31.09 -4.29 -31.65
N LYS A 197 -30.73 -5.26 -30.80
CA LYS A 197 -31.53 -6.50 -30.64
C LYS A 197 -32.74 -6.32 -29.72
N LEU A 198 -32.92 -5.15 -29.11
CA LEU A 198 -34.05 -4.88 -28.24
C LEU A 198 -35.34 -4.87 -29.04
N GLU A 199 -36.28 -5.72 -28.67
CA GLU A 199 -37.63 -5.75 -29.19
C GLU A 199 -38.62 -5.38 -28.08
N LEU A 200 -39.46 -4.38 -28.33
CA LEU A 200 -40.50 -3.93 -27.42
C LEU A 200 -41.84 -4.52 -27.78
N VAL A 201 -42.56 -5.01 -26.80
CA VAL A 201 -43.90 -5.58 -26.96
C VAL A 201 -44.90 -4.70 -26.23
N ASP A 202 -45.90 -4.20 -26.95
CA ASP A 202 -47.02 -3.48 -26.33
C ASP A 202 -47.93 -4.49 -25.59
N ASP A 203 -47.76 -4.54 -24.26
CA ASP A 203 -48.52 -5.41 -23.36
C ASP A 203 -49.69 -4.69 -22.68
N GLY A 204 -49.89 -3.41 -23.00
CA GLY A 204 -50.97 -2.56 -22.45
C GLY A 204 -50.80 -2.24 -20.94
N THR A 205 -49.62 -2.53 -20.35
CA THR A 205 -49.41 -2.40 -18.90
C THR A 205 -48.33 -1.36 -18.59
N ASP A 206 -48.76 -0.23 -18.06
CA ASP A 206 -47.86 0.81 -17.56
C ASP A 206 -48.00 0.89 -16.00
N ASP A 207 -47.28 0.02 -15.32
CA ASP A 207 -47.39 -0.20 -13.86
C ASP A 207 -46.12 0.13 -13.05
N VAL A 208 -45.24 0.96 -13.61
CA VAL A 208 -44.03 1.41 -12.96
C VAL A 208 -43.91 2.94 -12.96
N ASP A 209 -43.66 3.53 -11.81
CA ASP A 209 -43.35 4.95 -11.65
C ASP A 209 -42.00 5.07 -10.96
N VAL A 210 -41.20 6.05 -11.37
CA VAL A 210 -39.93 6.41 -10.74
C VAL A 210 -39.96 7.85 -10.24
N THR A 211 -39.50 8.10 -9.03
CA THR A 211 -39.37 9.43 -8.48
C THR A 211 -37.98 9.61 -7.86
N ILE A 212 -37.26 10.63 -8.30
CA ILE A 212 -35.99 11.03 -7.71
C ILE A 212 -36.27 12.25 -6.81
N GLU A 213 -36.14 12.07 -5.49
CA GLU A 213 -36.36 13.17 -4.52
C GLU A 213 -35.19 14.16 -4.49
N ASP A 214 -33.98 13.71 -4.79
CA ASP A 214 -32.76 14.53 -4.78
C ASP A 214 -31.90 14.22 -6.03
N ALA A 215 -31.93 15.13 -6.99
CA ALA A 215 -31.18 15.05 -8.24
C ALA A 215 -29.65 15.03 -8.07
N VAL A 216 -29.13 15.48 -6.92
CA VAL A 216 -27.70 15.39 -6.63
C VAL A 216 -27.32 13.98 -6.18
N ARG A 217 -28.17 13.31 -5.40
CA ARG A 217 -27.96 11.93 -4.95
C ARG A 217 -28.04 10.93 -6.09
N CYS A 218 -29.00 11.15 -6.99
CA CYS A 218 -29.22 10.30 -8.16
C CYS A 218 -29.43 11.19 -9.40
N PRO A 219 -28.37 11.44 -10.18
CA PRO A 219 -28.47 12.25 -11.39
C PRO A 219 -29.40 11.66 -12.46
N ARG A 220 -29.40 10.35 -12.64
CA ARG A 220 -30.26 9.65 -13.61
C ARG A 220 -30.64 8.26 -13.07
N TYR A 221 -31.88 7.89 -13.27
CA TYR A 221 -32.40 6.55 -12.96
C TYR A 221 -33.31 6.08 -14.06
N SER A 222 -33.05 4.91 -14.63
CA SER A 222 -33.90 4.30 -15.62
C SER A 222 -34.35 2.91 -15.18
N ALA A 223 -35.56 2.54 -15.62
CA ALA A 223 -36.15 1.24 -15.36
C ALA A 223 -36.77 0.66 -16.63
N ARG A 224 -36.50 -0.61 -16.93
CA ARG A 224 -37.21 -1.42 -17.93
C ARG A 224 -37.89 -2.58 -17.23
N VAL A 225 -38.99 -3.03 -17.83
CA VAL A 225 -39.72 -4.20 -17.34
C VAL A 225 -39.60 -5.32 -18.35
N ILE A 226 -39.26 -6.50 -17.87
CA ILE A 226 -39.20 -7.73 -18.67
C ILE A 226 -40.14 -8.74 -18.04
N ARG A 227 -41.16 -9.19 -18.80
CA ARG A 227 -42.19 -10.09 -18.28
C ARG A 227 -42.02 -11.50 -18.85
N GLY A 228 -42.42 -12.50 -18.04
CA GLY A 228 -42.39 -13.89 -18.44
C GLY A 228 -41.00 -14.47 -18.57
N VAL A 229 -40.03 -13.97 -17.79
CA VAL A 229 -38.70 -14.56 -17.73
C VAL A 229 -38.71 -15.92 -17.01
N LYS A 230 -37.77 -16.77 -17.38
CA LYS A 230 -37.51 -18.02 -16.69
C LYS A 230 -36.13 -18.01 -16.11
N VAL A 231 -36.06 -17.87 -14.79
CA VAL A 231 -34.80 -17.93 -14.05
C VAL A 231 -34.25 -19.35 -14.10
N GLY A 232 -32.97 -19.47 -14.38
CA GLY A 232 -32.29 -20.75 -14.52
C GLY A 232 -30.77 -20.58 -14.66
N PRO A 233 -30.02 -21.63 -15.01
CA PRO A 233 -28.60 -21.56 -15.23
C PRO A 233 -28.26 -20.71 -16.45
N SER A 234 -27.14 -19.97 -16.35
CA SER A 234 -26.60 -19.19 -17.46
C SER A 234 -26.00 -20.08 -18.56
N PRO A 235 -25.90 -19.59 -19.81
CA PRO A 235 -25.20 -20.29 -20.87
C PRO A 235 -23.71 -20.48 -20.57
N ASP A 236 -23.15 -21.60 -21.01
CA ASP A 236 -21.73 -21.96 -20.74
C ASP A 236 -20.75 -20.82 -21.07
N TRP A 237 -20.94 -20.12 -22.20
CA TRP A 237 -20.05 -19.04 -22.63
C TRP A 237 -20.02 -17.84 -21.65
N MET A 238 -21.16 -17.56 -21.00
CA MET A 238 -21.26 -16.49 -20.01
C MET A 238 -20.61 -16.91 -18.70
N VAL A 239 -20.87 -18.14 -18.26
CA VAL A 239 -20.28 -18.74 -17.07
C VAL A 239 -18.75 -18.77 -17.20
N GLU A 240 -18.22 -19.20 -18.36
CA GLU A 240 -16.77 -19.24 -18.63
C GLU A 240 -16.12 -17.85 -18.54
N ARG A 241 -16.74 -16.81 -19.13
CA ARG A 241 -16.20 -15.44 -19.11
C ARG A 241 -16.19 -14.84 -17.70
N LEU A 242 -17.29 -15.01 -16.98
CA LEU A 242 -17.38 -14.52 -15.60
C LEU A 242 -16.40 -15.26 -14.68
N ALA A 243 -16.31 -16.59 -14.81
CA ALA A 243 -15.37 -17.39 -14.04
C ALA A 243 -13.90 -17.02 -14.31
N ALA A 244 -13.54 -16.72 -15.56
CA ALA A 244 -12.18 -16.30 -15.92
C ALA A 244 -11.74 -15.03 -15.18
N ILE A 245 -12.65 -14.11 -14.89
CA ILE A 245 -12.38 -12.89 -14.13
C ILE A 245 -12.68 -13.03 -12.62
N GLY A 246 -12.92 -14.27 -12.15
CA GLY A 246 -13.12 -14.57 -10.74
C GLY A 246 -14.55 -14.35 -10.23
N GLN A 247 -15.52 -14.18 -11.12
CA GLN A 247 -16.93 -14.02 -10.76
C GLN A 247 -17.64 -15.38 -10.74
N ARG A 248 -18.40 -15.63 -9.69
CA ARG A 248 -19.24 -16.84 -9.60
C ARG A 248 -20.54 -16.62 -10.34
N SER A 249 -20.92 -17.56 -11.20
CA SER A 249 -22.25 -17.60 -11.81
C SER A 249 -23.34 -17.87 -10.74
N ILE A 250 -24.45 -17.17 -10.83
CA ILE A 250 -25.58 -17.23 -9.89
C ILE A 250 -26.81 -17.76 -10.66
N ASN A 251 -27.34 -16.99 -11.59
CA ASN A 251 -28.44 -17.37 -12.49
C ASN A 251 -28.39 -16.47 -13.74
N ASN A 252 -29.15 -16.84 -14.76
CA ASN A 252 -29.16 -16.16 -16.07
C ASN A 252 -29.59 -14.68 -16.04
N ILE A 253 -30.28 -14.20 -15.00
CA ILE A 253 -30.62 -12.77 -14.84
C ILE A 253 -29.47 -12.02 -14.20
N VAL A 254 -28.99 -12.47 -13.03
CA VAL A 254 -27.92 -11.83 -12.29
C VAL A 254 -26.61 -11.86 -13.08
N ASP A 255 -26.35 -12.96 -13.78
CA ASP A 255 -25.12 -13.09 -14.58
C ASP A 255 -25.12 -12.13 -15.79
N VAL A 256 -26.27 -11.82 -16.37
CA VAL A 256 -26.36 -10.75 -17.38
C VAL A 256 -26.07 -9.40 -16.80
N THR A 257 -26.57 -9.06 -15.60
CA THR A 257 -26.24 -7.78 -14.96
C THR A 257 -24.75 -7.67 -14.68
N ASN A 258 -24.12 -8.76 -14.18
CA ASN A 258 -22.67 -8.83 -13.98
C ASN A 258 -21.90 -8.78 -15.31
N TYR A 259 -22.35 -9.47 -16.34
CA TYR A 259 -21.70 -9.45 -17.66
C TYR A 259 -21.65 -8.04 -18.25
N ILE A 260 -22.77 -7.31 -18.21
CA ILE A 260 -22.87 -5.92 -18.69
C ILE A 260 -21.99 -4.98 -17.82
N LEU A 261 -21.99 -5.21 -16.51
CA LEU A 261 -21.14 -4.46 -15.59
C LEU A 261 -19.65 -4.55 -15.98
N PHE A 262 -19.14 -5.76 -16.21
CA PHE A 262 -17.75 -5.95 -16.61
C PHE A 262 -17.49 -5.57 -18.07
N LEU A 263 -18.46 -5.76 -18.96
CA LEU A 263 -18.30 -5.43 -20.37
C LEU A 263 -18.27 -3.91 -20.60
N PHE A 264 -19.20 -3.15 -20.03
CA PHE A 264 -19.38 -1.73 -20.28
C PHE A 264 -19.07 -0.81 -19.09
N GLY A 265 -18.80 -1.36 -17.92
CA GLY A 265 -18.58 -0.55 -16.70
C GLY A 265 -19.88 0.00 -16.08
N GLN A 266 -21.04 -0.48 -16.53
CA GLN A 266 -22.34 -0.04 -16.03
C GLN A 266 -22.90 -1.05 -15.04
N PRO A 267 -22.99 -0.70 -13.73
CA PRO A 267 -23.73 -1.54 -12.81
C PRO A 267 -25.24 -1.50 -13.10
N LEU A 268 -25.87 -2.67 -13.00
CA LEU A 268 -27.31 -2.83 -13.10
C LEU A 268 -27.80 -3.67 -11.93
N HIS A 269 -29.09 -3.53 -11.63
CA HIS A 269 -29.76 -4.41 -10.67
C HIS A 269 -31.10 -4.89 -11.21
N ALA A 270 -31.44 -6.14 -10.99
CA ALA A 270 -32.71 -6.73 -11.33
C ALA A 270 -33.52 -7.00 -10.07
N PHE A 271 -34.67 -6.36 -9.94
CA PHE A 271 -35.62 -6.63 -8.88
C PHE A 271 -36.73 -7.58 -9.38
N ASP A 272 -37.24 -8.41 -8.49
CA ASP A 272 -38.54 -9.07 -8.70
C ASP A 272 -39.62 -8.01 -8.68
N LEU A 273 -40.24 -7.73 -9.86
CA LEU A 273 -41.24 -6.69 -10.05
C LEU A 273 -42.46 -6.90 -9.14
N ASN A 274 -42.86 -8.15 -8.94
CA ASN A 274 -44.03 -8.46 -8.15
C ASN A 274 -43.84 -8.16 -6.66
N LYS A 275 -42.60 -8.23 -6.21
CA LYS A 275 -42.22 -7.84 -4.84
C LYS A 275 -42.14 -6.32 -4.65
N LEU A 276 -42.05 -5.52 -5.72
CA LEU A 276 -42.03 -4.04 -5.64
C LEU A 276 -43.45 -3.43 -5.66
N LYS A 277 -44.44 -4.16 -6.14
CA LYS A 277 -45.81 -3.65 -6.33
C LYS A 277 -46.47 -3.34 -5.00
N GLY A 278 -47.13 -2.17 -4.95
CA GLY A 278 -48.00 -1.73 -3.88
C GLY A 278 -49.42 -2.32 -3.97
N ALA A 279 -50.28 -1.92 -3.03
CA ALA A 279 -51.66 -2.38 -2.97
C ALA A 279 -52.48 -1.98 -4.20
N ASP A 280 -52.08 -0.96 -4.95
CA ASP A 280 -52.69 -0.51 -6.21
C ASP A 280 -52.21 -1.32 -7.45
N GLY A 281 -51.29 -2.27 -7.26
CA GLY A 281 -50.74 -3.10 -8.32
C GLY A 281 -49.59 -2.43 -9.09
N ARG A 282 -49.15 -1.25 -8.73
CA ARG A 282 -48.03 -0.49 -9.34
C ARG A 282 -46.76 -0.57 -8.53
N ALA A 283 -45.63 -0.52 -9.19
CA ALA A 283 -44.33 -0.38 -8.55
C ALA A 283 -43.91 1.11 -8.50
N HIS A 284 -44.00 1.71 -7.34
CA HIS A 284 -43.57 3.09 -7.10
C HIS A 284 -42.17 3.09 -6.56
N VAL A 285 -41.17 3.33 -7.41
CA VAL A 285 -39.77 3.37 -7.07
C VAL A 285 -39.37 4.79 -6.69
N VAL A 286 -38.88 4.98 -5.49
CA VAL A 286 -38.48 6.29 -4.96
C VAL A 286 -36.98 6.26 -4.56
N ILE A 287 -36.18 7.14 -5.16
CA ILE A 287 -34.77 7.30 -4.81
C ILE A 287 -34.64 8.48 -3.86
N ARG A 288 -34.23 8.22 -2.63
CA ARG A 288 -34.20 9.20 -1.56
C ARG A 288 -33.12 8.95 -0.51
N GLU A 289 -33.00 9.84 0.46
CA GLU A 289 -32.19 9.57 1.64
C GLU A 289 -32.80 8.48 2.53
N ALA A 290 -31.94 7.74 3.20
CA ALA A 290 -32.38 6.79 4.21
C ALA A 290 -32.82 7.52 5.49
N ALA A 291 -33.80 6.94 6.20
CA ALA A 291 -34.13 7.43 7.54
C ALA A 291 -33.07 6.98 8.56
N ASP A 292 -32.64 7.89 9.42
CA ASP A 292 -31.68 7.55 10.47
C ASP A 292 -32.19 6.43 11.37
N GLY A 293 -31.36 5.42 11.57
CA GLY A 293 -31.68 4.25 12.40
C GLY A 293 -32.55 3.21 11.72
N ALA A 294 -32.95 3.41 10.45
CA ALA A 294 -33.69 2.41 9.69
C ALA A 294 -32.89 1.11 9.58
N LYS A 295 -33.59 -0.04 9.70
CA LYS A 295 -33.02 -1.36 9.52
C LYS A 295 -33.26 -1.86 8.12
N PHE A 296 -32.24 -2.47 7.53
CA PHE A 296 -32.26 -2.97 6.16
C PHE A 296 -31.38 -4.20 6.04
N THR A 297 -31.91 -5.30 5.48
CA THR A 297 -31.14 -6.52 5.24
C THR A 297 -30.71 -6.57 3.78
N THR A 298 -29.41 -6.63 3.56
CA THR A 298 -28.77 -6.70 2.25
C THR A 298 -28.70 -8.15 1.73
N LEU A 299 -28.39 -8.33 0.43
CA LEU A 299 -28.30 -9.65 -0.23
C LEU A 299 -27.29 -10.61 0.42
N ASP A 300 -26.36 -10.13 1.22
CA ASP A 300 -25.43 -10.93 2.02
C ASP A 300 -26.03 -11.38 3.38
N GLU A 301 -27.34 -11.25 3.56
CA GLU A 301 -28.12 -11.62 4.75
C GLU A 301 -27.75 -10.83 6.02
N VAL A 302 -27.04 -9.71 5.89
CA VAL A 302 -26.62 -8.88 7.03
C VAL A 302 -27.63 -7.74 7.25
N GLU A 303 -28.16 -7.64 8.49
CA GLU A 303 -28.96 -6.48 8.89
C GLU A 303 -28.06 -5.28 9.17
N ARG A 304 -28.33 -4.18 8.50
CA ARG A 304 -27.57 -2.93 8.60
C ARG A 304 -28.43 -1.81 9.16
N THR A 305 -27.79 -0.90 9.90
CA THR A 305 -28.42 0.32 10.39
C THR A 305 -28.05 1.48 9.46
N LEU A 306 -29.07 2.11 8.88
CA LEU A 306 -28.87 3.19 7.92
C LEU A 306 -28.79 4.56 8.59
N THR A 307 -28.17 5.51 7.91
CA THR A 307 -28.10 6.92 8.28
C THR A 307 -28.57 7.81 7.13
N SER A 308 -29.00 9.03 7.41
CA SER A 308 -29.50 9.99 6.42
C SER A 308 -28.48 10.40 5.34
N ASP A 309 -27.17 10.16 5.56
CA ASP A 309 -26.15 10.36 4.54
C ASP A 309 -26.22 9.31 3.40
N MET A 310 -26.82 8.16 3.67
CA MET A 310 -26.96 7.06 2.72
C MET A 310 -28.12 7.32 1.76
N THR A 311 -27.94 6.87 0.51
CA THR A 311 -29.00 6.88 -0.50
C THR A 311 -29.63 5.49 -0.63
N VAL A 312 -30.95 5.44 -0.67
CA VAL A 312 -31.71 4.19 -0.84
C VAL A 312 -32.63 4.27 -2.04
N ILE A 313 -32.83 3.12 -2.66
CA ILE A 313 -33.99 2.87 -3.52
C ILE A 313 -35.05 2.30 -2.60
N ALA A 314 -36.26 2.85 -2.65
CA ALA A 314 -37.34 2.51 -1.73
C ALA A 314 -38.69 2.40 -2.45
N THR A 315 -39.62 1.73 -1.81
CA THR A 315 -41.05 1.83 -2.19
C THR A 315 -41.80 2.41 -1.00
N PRO A 316 -42.95 3.10 -1.24
CA PRO A 316 -43.74 3.72 -0.15
C PRO A 316 -44.19 2.72 0.91
N GLU A 317 -44.48 1.48 0.52
CA GLU A 317 -45.06 0.48 1.41
C GLU A 317 -44.02 -0.36 2.15
N ARG A 318 -42.85 -0.66 1.52
CA ARG A 318 -41.79 -1.50 2.13
C ARG A 318 -40.65 -0.71 2.75
N GLY A 319 -40.52 0.57 2.36
CA GLY A 319 -39.30 1.33 2.70
C GLY A 319 -38.12 0.95 1.78
N PRO A 320 -36.89 0.93 2.28
CA PRO A 320 -35.69 0.61 1.47
C PRO A 320 -35.75 -0.79 0.85
N VAL A 321 -35.45 -0.89 -0.44
CA VAL A 321 -35.33 -2.13 -1.21
C VAL A 321 -33.92 -2.34 -1.76
N ALA A 322 -33.10 -1.28 -1.81
CA ALA A 322 -31.66 -1.39 -2.10
C ALA A 322 -30.90 -0.22 -1.47
N LEU A 323 -29.63 -0.46 -1.15
CA LEU A 323 -28.62 0.60 -0.94
C LEU A 323 -28.13 1.04 -2.31
N ALA A 324 -28.52 2.25 -2.71
CA ALA A 324 -28.26 2.80 -4.03
C ALA A 324 -26.79 2.76 -4.40
N GLY A 325 -26.46 2.09 -5.49
CA GLY A 325 -25.10 1.93 -5.98
C GLY A 325 -24.17 1.00 -5.17
N VAL A 326 -24.68 0.34 -4.12
CA VAL A 326 -23.86 -0.53 -3.25
C VAL A 326 -24.31 -1.98 -3.28
N MET A 327 -25.57 -2.25 -2.84
CA MET A 327 -26.07 -3.63 -2.80
C MET A 327 -27.60 -3.66 -2.70
N GLY A 328 -28.22 -4.60 -3.39
CA GLY A 328 -29.66 -4.86 -3.34
C GLY A 328 -30.13 -5.40 -1.97
N GLY A 329 -31.43 -5.38 -1.77
CA GLY A 329 -32.08 -5.94 -0.57
C GLY A 329 -32.49 -7.40 -0.78
N LEU A 330 -32.42 -8.19 0.28
CA LEU A 330 -32.77 -9.61 0.29
C LEU A 330 -34.23 -9.86 -0.10
N ASP A 331 -35.13 -9.02 0.38
CA ASP A 331 -36.59 -9.21 0.19
C ASP A 331 -37.09 -9.04 -1.26
N THR A 332 -36.30 -8.38 -2.10
CA THR A 332 -36.65 -8.05 -3.49
C THR A 332 -35.77 -8.73 -4.53
N GLU A 333 -34.95 -9.68 -4.09
CA GLU A 333 -34.06 -10.43 -4.99
C GLU A 333 -34.82 -11.29 -5.99
N VAL A 334 -34.15 -11.53 -7.11
CA VAL A 334 -34.61 -12.46 -8.14
C VAL A 334 -34.40 -13.90 -7.68
N THR A 335 -35.47 -14.70 -7.65
CA THR A 335 -35.46 -16.12 -7.26
C THR A 335 -35.90 -16.99 -8.41
N GLU A 336 -35.85 -18.33 -8.27
CA GLU A 336 -36.36 -19.28 -9.28
C GLU A 336 -37.84 -19.12 -9.57
N GLU A 337 -38.60 -18.49 -8.67
CA GLU A 337 -40.03 -18.24 -8.81
C GLU A 337 -40.33 -16.92 -9.52
N THR A 338 -39.35 -16.08 -9.75
CA THR A 338 -39.53 -14.76 -10.39
C THR A 338 -39.87 -14.91 -11.87
N THR A 339 -40.95 -14.26 -12.28
CA THR A 339 -41.44 -14.25 -13.67
C THR A 339 -41.33 -12.89 -14.33
N ASP A 340 -41.39 -11.83 -13.56
CA ASP A 340 -41.34 -10.46 -14.06
C ASP A 340 -40.25 -9.69 -13.29
N ILE A 341 -39.41 -8.98 -14.00
CA ILE A 341 -38.32 -8.21 -13.41
C ILE A 341 -38.40 -6.73 -13.78
N LEU A 342 -37.99 -5.89 -12.86
CA LEU A 342 -37.60 -4.50 -13.10
C LEU A 342 -36.10 -4.42 -13.18
N LEU A 343 -35.60 -4.04 -14.37
CA LEU A 343 -34.18 -3.84 -14.62
C LEU A 343 -33.82 -2.37 -14.37
N GLU A 344 -33.07 -2.12 -13.31
CA GLU A 344 -32.50 -0.82 -12.96
C GLU A 344 -31.24 -0.55 -13.73
N THR A 345 -31.09 0.69 -14.24
CA THR A 345 -29.83 1.24 -14.73
C THR A 345 -29.73 2.70 -14.31
N ALA A 346 -28.76 3.05 -13.48
CA ALA A 346 -28.72 4.35 -12.84
C ALA A 346 -27.33 4.93 -12.71
N THR A 347 -27.25 6.21 -12.28
CA THR A 347 -26.05 6.82 -11.74
C THR A 347 -26.34 7.39 -10.36
N PHE A 348 -25.34 7.34 -9.48
CA PHE A 348 -25.42 7.85 -8.11
C PHE A 348 -24.21 8.74 -7.80
N GLU A 349 -24.38 9.66 -6.85
CA GLU A 349 -23.33 10.60 -6.45
C GLU A 349 -22.13 9.83 -5.86
N PRO A 350 -20.94 9.99 -6.48
CA PRO A 350 -19.76 9.16 -6.15
C PRO A 350 -19.32 9.24 -4.69
N GLY A 351 -19.27 10.44 -4.11
CA GLY A 351 -18.81 10.65 -2.73
C GLY A 351 -19.72 10.03 -1.68
N ARG A 352 -21.04 10.03 -1.91
CA ARG A 352 -22.02 9.39 -0.99
C ARG A 352 -21.94 7.87 -1.10
N THR A 353 -21.85 7.34 -2.32
CA THR A 353 -21.65 5.90 -2.53
C THR A 353 -20.38 5.42 -1.84
N SER A 354 -19.27 6.14 -2.00
CA SER A 354 -18.00 5.84 -1.33
C SER A 354 -18.12 5.88 0.20
N ARG A 355 -18.78 6.90 0.76
CA ARG A 355 -18.99 6.96 2.22
C ARG A 355 -19.88 5.85 2.73
N THR A 356 -20.98 5.55 2.02
CA THR A 356 -21.90 4.46 2.37
C THR A 356 -21.16 3.12 2.39
N SER A 357 -20.41 2.81 1.33
CA SER A 357 -19.61 1.59 1.20
C SER A 357 -18.60 1.44 2.36
N ARG A 358 -17.84 2.50 2.65
CA ARG A 358 -16.83 2.49 3.73
C ARG A 358 -17.45 2.40 5.12
N ASN A 359 -18.51 3.17 5.40
CA ASN A 359 -19.15 3.20 6.72
C ASN A 359 -19.78 1.85 7.06
N LEU A 360 -20.29 1.14 6.06
CA LEU A 360 -20.87 -0.19 6.24
C LEU A 360 -19.85 -1.34 6.08
N GLY A 361 -18.61 -1.04 5.69
CA GLY A 361 -17.59 -2.06 5.37
C GLY A 361 -18.01 -2.95 4.20
N LEU A 362 -18.79 -2.41 3.25
CA LEU A 362 -19.43 -3.14 2.16
C LEU A 362 -18.91 -2.66 0.80
N ILE A 363 -17.83 -3.29 0.34
CA ILE A 363 -17.24 -3.00 -0.97
C ILE A 363 -17.78 -4.02 -1.99
N SER A 364 -18.36 -3.51 -3.07
CA SER A 364 -18.86 -4.33 -4.18
C SER A 364 -18.32 -3.83 -5.52
N GLU A 365 -18.42 -4.63 -6.57
CA GLU A 365 -18.07 -4.24 -7.95
C GLU A 365 -18.92 -3.04 -8.43
N SER A 366 -20.16 -2.94 -7.96
CA SER A 366 -21.02 -1.79 -8.21
C SER A 366 -20.54 -0.55 -7.49
N SER A 367 -20.29 -0.64 -6.18
CA SER A 367 -19.84 0.52 -5.38
C SER A 367 -18.51 1.06 -5.87
N MET A 368 -17.59 0.18 -6.29
CA MET A 368 -16.29 0.56 -6.84
C MET A 368 -16.40 1.40 -8.13
N ARG A 369 -17.42 1.11 -8.97
CA ARG A 369 -17.67 1.90 -10.18
C ARG A 369 -18.39 3.20 -9.87
N TYR A 370 -19.44 3.16 -9.08
CA TYR A 370 -20.20 4.35 -8.72
C TYR A 370 -19.36 5.37 -7.94
N GLU A 371 -18.48 4.94 -7.03
CA GLU A 371 -17.64 5.86 -6.27
C GLU A 371 -16.59 6.59 -7.13
N ARG A 372 -16.30 6.08 -8.33
CA ARG A 372 -15.38 6.68 -9.31
C ARG A 372 -16.11 7.48 -10.39
N GLY A 373 -17.41 7.30 -10.52
CA GLY A 373 -18.27 7.91 -11.52
C GLY A 373 -18.64 6.94 -12.65
N VAL A 374 -19.91 6.87 -12.94
CA VAL A 374 -20.49 6.09 -14.06
C VAL A 374 -21.06 7.08 -15.06
N ASP A 375 -20.83 6.83 -16.34
CA ASP A 375 -21.31 7.65 -17.44
C ASP A 375 -22.84 7.62 -17.53
N ASP A 376 -23.47 8.76 -17.33
CA ASP A 376 -24.93 8.91 -17.35
C ASP A 376 -25.53 9.02 -18.77
N HIS A 377 -24.73 9.38 -19.79
CA HIS A 377 -25.20 9.49 -21.18
C HIS A 377 -25.45 8.12 -21.85
N GLY A 378 -24.70 7.09 -21.49
CA GLY A 378 -24.80 5.75 -22.08
C GLY A 378 -25.81 4.81 -21.38
N ILE A 379 -26.67 5.31 -20.49
CA ILE A 379 -27.60 4.48 -19.70
C ILE A 379 -28.67 3.78 -20.60
N GLU A 380 -29.27 4.51 -21.53
CA GLU A 380 -30.38 3.97 -22.35
C GLU A 380 -29.89 2.79 -23.20
N GLU A 381 -28.77 2.94 -23.90
CA GLU A 381 -28.20 1.90 -24.76
C GLU A 381 -27.69 0.70 -23.95
N ARG A 382 -27.07 0.91 -22.81
CA ARG A 382 -26.60 -0.16 -21.91
C ARG A 382 -27.79 -0.92 -21.30
N SER A 383 -28.86 -0.20 -20.92
CA SER A 383 -30.11 -0.78 -20.47
C SER A 383 -30.77 -1.62 -21.57
N ALA A 384 -30.77 -1.11 -22.80
CA ALA A 384 -31.30 -1.82 -23.96
C ALA A 384 -30.53 -3.11 -24.26
N ALA A 385 -29.21 -3.04 -24.26
CA ALA A 385 -28.32 -4.19 -24.46
C ALA A 385 -28.51 -5.26 -23.38
N ALA A 386 -28.67 -4.86 -22.12
CA ALA A 386 -28.93 -5.77 -21.00
C ALA A 386 -30.29 -6.45 -21.13
N ALA A 387 -31.35 -5.68 -21.43
CA ALA A 387 -32.71 -6.21 -21.58
C ALA A 387 -32.78 -7.20 -22.76
N ALA A 388 -32.17 -6.87 -23.90
CA ALA A 388 -32.10 -7.77 -25.05
C ALA A 388 -31.37 -9.08 -24.70
N LEU A 389 -30.25 -9.01 -23.98
CA LEU A 389 -29.50 -10.19 -23.56
C LEU A 389 -30.28 -11.03 -22.54
N ILE A 390 -31.01 -10.42 -21.61
CA ILE A 390 -31.88 -11.15 -20.68
C ILE A 390 -32.94 -11.95 -21.47
N VAL A 391 -33.60 -11.32 -22.44
CA VAL A 391 -34.58 -12.02 -23.29
C VAL A 391 -33.94 -13.18 -24.08
N GLU A 392 -32.71 -12.99 -24.56
CA GLU A 392 -31.98 -14.05 -25.30
C GLU A 392 -31.69 -15.28 -24.39
N VAL A 393 -31.35 -15.09 -23.11
CA VAL A 393 -30.90 -16.18 -22.23
C VAL A 393 -31.97 -16.68 -21.25
N ALA A 394 -32.95 -15.87 -20.92
CA ALA A 394 -34.02 -16.20 -19.98
C ALA A 394 -35.42 -16.21 -20.57
N GLY A 395 -35.56 -15.83 -21.84
CA GLY A 395 -36.87 -15.65 -22.46
C GLY A 395 -37.61 -14.42 -21.94
N GLY A 396 -38.94 -14.43 -22.14
CA GLY A 396 -39.76 -13.28 -21.75
C GLY A 396 -39.85 -12.21 -22.83
N GLN A 397 -40.39 -11.05 -22.49
CA GLN A 397 -40.66 -9.93 -23.42
C GLN A 397 -40.41 -8.62 -22.69
N VAL A 398 -39.75 -7.66 -23.34
CA VAL A 398 -39.60 -6.31 -22.83
C VAL A 398 -40.89 -5.52 -23.04
N SER A 399 -41.50 -5.02 -21.95
CA SER A 399 -42.73 -4.23 -22.02
C SER A 399 -42.48 -2.92 -22.77
N GLY A 400 -43.15 -2.72 -23.88
CA GLY A 400 -43.14 -1.47 -24.63
C GLY A 400 -44.15 -0.43 -24.10
N SER A 401 -45.05 -0.84 -23.20
CA SER A 401 -46.13 0.02 -22.70
C SER A 401 -45.72 0.93 -21.54
N ILE A 402 -44.64 0.59 -20.79
CA ILE A 402 -44.15 1.43 -19.68
C ILE A 402 -43.57 2.77 -20.17
N GLY A 403 -43.48 3.74 -19.27
CA GLY A 403 -42.94 5.07 -19.57
C GLY A 403 -43.74 5.82 -20.63
N GLY A 404 -45.06 5.63 -20.64
CA GLY A 404 -45.94 6.24 -21.63
C GLY A 404 -45.79 5.67 -23.05
N GLY A 405 -45.34 4.41 -23.18
CA GLY A 405 -45.17 3.73 -24.46
C GLY A 405 -43.75 3.78 -25.06
N THR A 406 -42.77 4.22 -24.30
CA THR A 406 -41.36 4.27 -24.72
C THR A 406 -40.58 2.99 -24.40
N GLY A 407 -41.15 2.10 -23.58
CA GLY A 407 -40.49 0.88 -23.12
C GLY A 407 -39.39 1.10 -22.08
N ILE A 408 -39.31 2.31 -21.56
CA ILE A 408 -38.39 2.71 -20.48
C ILE A 408 -39.03 3.85 -19.68
N VAL A 409 -38.90 3.78 -18.36
CA VAL A 409 -39.06 4.94 -17.48
C VAL A 409 -37.68 5.51 -17.26
N ASP A 410 -37.45 6.77 -17.62
CA ASP A 410 -36.14 7.41 -17.56
C ASP A 410 -36.24 8.81 -16.96
N GLU A 411 -35.78 8.94 -15.74
CA GLU A 411 -35.74 10.20 -14.98
C GLU A 411 -34.31 10.72 -14.97
N TRP A 412 -34.06 11.88 -15.61
CA TRP A 412 -32.76 12.49 -15.75
C TRP A 412 -32.77 13.97 -15.32
N PRO A 413 -32.96 14.26 -14.03
CA PRO A 413 -33.07 15.62 -13.55
C PRO A 413 -31.73 16.39 -13.47
N ASN A 414 -30.59 15.70 -13.53
CA ASN A 414 -29.27 16.34 -13.44
C ASN A 414 -28.35 15.79 -14.52
N VAL A 415 -28.38 16.41 -15.69
CA VAL A 415 -27.60 16.02 -16.87
C VAL A 415 -26.16 16.50 -16.71
N SER A 416 -25.17 15.57 -16.87
CA SER A 416 -23.76 15.96 -16.90
C SER A 416 -23.41 16.71 -18.19
N GLU A 417 -22.60 17.76 -18.08
CA GLU A 417 -22.16 18.57 -19.22
C GLU A 417 -20.86 18.00 -19.81
N GLU A 418 -20.78 17.98 -21.12
CA GLU A 418 -19.53 17.67 -21.83
C GLU A 418 -18.50 18.80 -21.63
N ALA A 419 -17.26 18.47 -21.40
CA ALA A 419 -16.19 19.45 -21.28
C ALA A 419 -15.68 19.88 -22.66
N HIS A 420 -15.83 21.15 -22.98
CA HIS A 420 -15.34 21.77 -24.22
C HIS A 420 -14.04 22.51 -23.93
N LEU A 421 -12.93 22.07 -24.49
CA LEU A 421 -11.59 22.49 -24.15
C LEU A 421 -10.83 23.01 -25.36
N THR A 422 -9.93 23.96 -25.14
CA THR A 422 -8.96 24.40 -26.17
C THR A 422 -7.61 23.75 -25.86
N PHE A 423 -7.10 22.95 -26.79
CA PHE A 423 -5.77 22.38 -26.72
C PHE A 423 -4.78 23.28 -27.47
N ARG A 424 -3.78 23.82 -26.76
CA ARG A 424 -2.76 24.71 -27.33
C ARG A 424 -1.47 23.94 -27.61
N ILE A 425 -1.21 23.57 -28.87
CA ILE A 425 -0.08 22.75 -29.31
C ILE A 425 1.29 23.35 -28.93
N PRO A 426 1.59 24.65 -29.18
CA PRO A 426 2.89 25.19 -28.77
C PRO A 426 3.11 25.19 -27.26
N ARG A 427 2.05 25.40 -26.46
CA ARG A 427 2.12 25.33 -25.00
C ARG A 427 2.40 23.91 -24.52
N PHE A 428 1.71 22.95 -25.12
CA PHE A 428 1.94 21.52 -24.82
C PHE A 428 3.39 21.14 -25.10
N ASN A 429 3.91 21.43 -26.32
CA ASN A 429 5.26 21.09 -26.71
C ASN A 429 6.33 21.79 -25.84
N ALA A 430 6.11 23.07 -25.51
CA ALA A 430 6.99 23.78 -24.60
C ALA A 430 7.01 23.20 -23.17
N MET A 431 5.88 22.70 -22.70
CA MET A 431 5.75 22.11 -21.37
C MET A 431 6.38 20.71 -21.31
N MET A 432 6.22 19.93 -22.38
CA MET A 432 6.79 18.58 -22.48
C MET A 432 8.28 18.58 -22.82
N GLY A 433 8.79 19.68 -23.37
CA GLY A 433 10.16 19.75 -23.88
C GLY A 433 10.39 18.87 -25.12
N ALA A 434 9.35 18.62 -25.88
CA ALA A 434 9.33 17.77 -27.07
C ALA A 434 8.59 18.46 -28.21
N ASP A 435 8.78 18.01 -29.44
CA ASP A 435 8.07 18.51 -30.64
C ASP A 435 7.12 17.42 -31.15
N ILE A 436 5.95 17.32 -30.54
CA ILE A 436 4.93 16.32 -30.85
C ILE A 436 3.99 16.91 -31.90
N SER A 437 3.83 16.18 -33.02
CA SER A 437 3.07 16.66 -34.18
C SER A 437 1.57 16.81 -33.88
N ARG A 438 0.94 17.81 -34.56
CA ARG A 438 -0.50 17.99 -34.56
C ARG A 438 -1.27 16.69 -34.90
N ASP A 439 -0.82 15.99 -35.96
CA ASP A 439 -1.50 14.76 -36.44
C ASP A 439 -1.51 13.66 -35.38
N PHE A 440 -0.39 13.50 -34.65
CA PHE A 440 -0.33 12.58 -33.53
C PHE A 440 -1.33 12.94 -32.42
N ILE A 441 -1.39 14.23 -32.03
CA ILE A 441 -2.30 14.73 -30.99
C ILE A 441 -3.76 14.46 -31.38
N VAL A 442 -4.13 14.79 -32.61
CA VAL A 442 -5.50 14.58 -33.14
C VAL A 442 -5.83 13.09 -33.18
N GLU A 443 -4.91 12.24 -33.67
CA GLU A 443 -5.11 10.81 -33.74
C GLU A 443 -5.34 10.21 -32.35
N ILE A 444 -4.48 10.52 -31.40
CA ILE A 444 -4.56 9.91 -30.05
C ILE A 444 -5.83 10.35 -29.31
N LEU A 445 -6.12 11.64 -29.30
CA LEU A 445 -7.34 12.14 -28.64
C LEU A 445 -8.61 11.55 -29.29
N GLY A 446 -8.63 11.44 -30.62
CA GLY A 446 -9.73 10.80 -31.34
C GLY A 446 -9.88 9.30 -30.99
N ARG A 447 -8.78 8.55 -30.89
CA ARG A 447 -8.79 7.12 -30.49
C ARG A 447 -9.28 6.91 -29.06
N LEU A 448 -9.03 7.90 -28.18
CA LEU A 448 -9.55 7.90 -26.81
C LEU A 448 -11.03 8.30 -26.70
N GLY A 449 -11.65 8.67 -27.83
CA GLY A 449 -13.06 9.01 -27.89
C GLY A 449 -13.36 10.51 -27.78
N CYS A 450 -12.35 11.37 -27.78
CA CYS A 450 -12.58 12.80 -27.82
C CYS A 450 -13.03 13.23 -29.24
N LYS A 451 -13.94 14.17 -29.32
CA LYS A 451 -14.23 14.88 -30.58
C LYS A 451 -13.21 15.99 -30.74
N VAL A 452 -12.44 15.93 -31.82
CA VAL A 452 -11.38 16.91 -32.10
C VAL A 452 -11.68 17.66 -33.38
N GLU A 453 -11.75 18.97 -33.29
CA GLU A 453 -12.01 19.90 -34.42
C GLU A 453 -10.89 20.96 -34.49
N ASP A 454 -10.81 21.64 -35.61
CA ASP A 454 -9.87 22.75 -35.73
C ASP A 454 -10.25 23.87 -34.77
N GLY A 455 -9.24 24.45 -34.12
CA GLY A 455 -9.42 25.58 -33.20
C GLY A 455 -9.51 26.94 -33.93
N ALA A 456 -9.33 28.01 -33.17
CA ALA A 456 -9.39 29.36 -33.69
C ALA A 456 -8.24 29.71 -34.67
N ASP A 457 -7.16 28.97 -34.59
CA ASP A 457 -5.95 29.13 -35.42
C ASP A 457 -5.24 27.77 -35.61
N ALA A 458 -4.17 27.77 -36.41
CA ALA A 458 -3.39 26.56 -36.71
C ALA A 458 -2.70 25.90 -35.47
N ASP A 459 -2.51 26.70 -34.44
CA ASP A 459 -1.81 26.30 -33.22
C ASP A 459 -2.75 25.73 -32.11
N THR A 460 -4.05 25.72 -32.38
CA THR A 460 -5.08 25.31 -31.44
C THR A 460 -5.99 24.22 -32.01
N LEU A 461 -6.56 23.39 -31.10
CA LEU A 461 -7.62 22.43 -31.37
C LEU A 461 -8.79 22.69 -30.43
N ALA A 462 -10.02 22.55 -30.92
CA ALA A 462 -11.22 22.47 -30.10
C ALA A 462 -11.49 20.98 -29.78
N VAL A 463 -11.48 20.63 -28.49
CA VAL A 463 -11.61 19.24 -28.05
C VAL A 463 -12.81 19.13 -27.14
N THR A 464 -13.74 18.23 -27.44
CA THR A 464 -14.83 17.84 -26.56
C THR A 464 -14.48 16.50 -25.91
N SER A 465 -14.41 16.48 -24.58
CA SER A 465 -14.12 15.26 -23.82
C SER A 465 -15.37 14.39 -23.75
N PRO A 466 -15.25 13.06 -23.90
CA PRO A 466 -16.40 12.19 -23.79
C PRO A 466 -16.87 12.08 -22.32
N THR A 467 -18.16 11.89 -22.10
CA THR A 467 -18.79 11.86 -20.77
C THR A 467 -18.31 10.70 -19.89
N PHE A 468 -17.88 9.58 -20.49
CA PHE A 468 -17.25 8.47 -19.76
C PHE A 468 -15.83 8.76 -19.25
N ARG A 469 -15.28 9.95 -19.54
CA ARG A 469 -13.98 10.44 -19.04
C ARG A 469 -14.17 11.68 -18.15
N PRO A 470 -14.73 11.51 -16.94
CA PRO A 470 -14.96 12.61 -16.01
C PRO A 470 -13.66 13.25 -15.50
N ASP A 471 -12.53 12.62 -15.73
CA ASP A 471 -11.19 13.07 -15.38
C ASP A 471 -10.57 14.06 -16.37
N LEU A 472 -11.23 14.37 -17.50
CA LEU A 472 -10.75 15.27 -18.53
C LEU A 472 -11.47 16.64 -18.57
N PRO A 473 -11.61 17.38 -17.45
CA PRO A 473 -12.29 18.67 -17.43
C PRO A 473 -11.38 19.86 -17.79
N ARG A 474 -10.06 19.68 -17.98
CA ARG A 474 -9.10 20.77 -18.20
C ARG A 474 -8.15 20.45 -19.34
N GLU A 475 -7.60 21.49 -19.95
CA GLU A 475 -6.58 21.36 -21.02
C GLU A 475 -5.38 20.49 -20.61
N ILE A 476 -4.94 20.61 -19.36
CA ILE A 476 -3.77 19.85 -18.87
C ILE A 476 -4.05 18.35 -18.80
N ASP A 477 -5.29 17.96 -18.58
CA ASP A 477 -5.69 16.57 -18.52
C ASP A 477 -5.60 15.92 -19.93
N LEU A 478 -5.89 16.70 -20.98
CA LEU A 478 -5.65 16.28 -22.37
C LEU A 478 -4.15 16.15 -22.69
N TYR A 479 -3.31 16.99 -22.07
CA TYR A 479 -1.85 16.92 -22.23
C TYR A 479 -1.33 15.59 -21.68
N GLU A 480 -1.81 15.19 -20.52
CA GLU A 480 -1.47 13.90 -19.89
C GLU A 480 -1.83 12.72 -20.80
N GLU A 481 -3.02 12.75 -21.40
CA GLU A 481 -3.48 11.70 -22.30
C GLU A 481 -2.57 11.55 -23.53
N VAL A 482 -2.21 12.68 -24.15
CA VAL A 482 -1.30 12.65 -25.30
C VAL A 482 0.10 12.17 -24.88
N LEU A 483 0.62 12.68 -23.75
CA LEU A 483 1.96 12.36 -23.27
C LEU A 483 2.12 10.88 -22.91
N ARG A 484 1.19 10.30 -22.14
CA ARG A 484 1.27 8.92 -21.69
C ARG A 484 1.25 7.92 -22.86
N LEU A 485 0.52 8.24 -23.95
CA LEU A 485 0.48 7.41 -25.16
C LEU A 485 1.57 7.73 -26.17
N TYR A 486 2.15 8.93 -26.13
CA TYR A 486 3.39 9.23 -26.83
C TYR A 486 4.55 8.40 -26.26
N GLY A 487 4.63 8.31 -24.94
CA GLY A 487 5.64 7.61 -24.18
C GLY A 487 6.61 8.56 -23.49
N MET A 488 6.66 8.51 -22.18
CA MET A 488 7.60 9.33 -21.39
C MET A 488 9.07 8.93 -21.65
N ASP A 489 9.29 7.69 -22.06
CA ASP A 489 10.59 7.15 -22.48
C ASP A 489 11.14 7.79 -23.77
N GLN A 490 10.27 8.44 -24.56
CA GLN A 490 10.65 9.17 -25.78
C GLN A 490 11.12 10.60 -25.47
N ILE A 491 10.95 11.10 -24.25
CA ILE A 491 11.37 12.44 -23.85
C ILE A 491 12.77 12.37 -23.24
N GLU A 492 13.67 13.19 -23.80
CA GLU A 492 15.04 13.26 -23.32
C GLU A 492 15.12 13.79 -21.89
N ALA A 493 15.80 13.04 -21.03
CA ALA A 493 16.05 13.47 -19.67
C ALA A 493 17.05 14.64 -19.64
N THR A 494 16.64 15.78 -19.13
CA THR A 494 17.48 16.98 -19.01
C THR A 494 17.74 17.34 -17.55
N LEU A 495 18.92 17.89 -17.27
CA LEU A 495 19.21 18.43 -15.95
C LEU A 495 18.48 19.78 -15.77
N PRO A 496 17.87 20.02 -14.58
CA PRO A 496 17.28 21.31 -14.29
C PRO A 496 18.32 22.42 -14.46
N GLY A 497 18.14 23.28 -15.47
CA GLY A 497 19.01 24.42 -15.74
C GLY A 497 18.59 25.63 -14.92
N GLY A 498 19.55 26.38 -14.42
CA GLY A 498 19.29 27.65 -13.74
C GLY A 498 20.56 28.46 -13.56
N ARG A 499 20.58 29.67 -14.05
CA ARG A 499 21.70 30.57 -13.78
C ARG A 499 21.72 30.97 -12.31
N GLY A 500 22.81 30.60 -11.59
CA GLY A 500 23.10 31.15 -10.27
C GLY A 500 22.37 30.53 -9.08
N ARG A 501 21.72 29.38 -9.23
CA ARG A 501 21.21 28.63 -8.07
C ARG A 501 22.26 27.67 -7.56
N PHE A 502 23.10 28.17 -6.64
CA PHE A 502 23.93 27.29 -5.82
C PHE A 502 23.06 26.76 -4.69
N GLY A 503 23.00 25.45 -4.57
CA GLY A 503 22.40 24.83 -3.37
C GLY A 503 23.16 25.29 -2.14
N THR A 504 22.46 25.76 -1.13
CA THR A 504 23.03 26.07 0.19
C THR A 504 22.52 25.04 1.19
N VAL A 505 23.40 24.52 2.02
CA VAL A 505 23.03 23.67 3.14
C VAL A 505 22.61 24.57 4.30
N SER A 506 21.43 24.36 4.87
CA SER A 506 20.98 25.13 6.03
C SER A 506 21.90 24.88 7.24
N HIS A 507 21.89 25.77 8.23
CA HIS A 507 22.63 25.58 9.50
C HIS A 507 22.23 24.26 10.17
N GLU A 508 20.94 23.99 10.27
CA GLU A 508 20.39 22.73 10.78
C GLU A 508 20.96 21.50 10.06
N GLN A 509 20.90 21.49 8.73
CA GLN A 509 21.43 20.38 7.95
C GLN A 509 22.95 20.22 8.12
N HIS A 510 23.68 21.35 8.22
CA HIS A 510 25.12 21.33 8.47
C HIS A 510 25.44 20.71 9.84
N VAL A 511 24.66 21.07 10.88
CA VAL A 511 24.81 20.49 12.23
C VAL A 511 24.51 19.00 12.21
N LYS A 512 23.39 18.58 11.59
CA LYS A 512 23.02 17.16 11.47
C LYS A 512 24.09 16.35 10.75
N ASN A 513 24.64 16.87 9.66
CA ASN A 513 25.72 16.20 8.93
C ASN A 513 26.98 16.05 9.83
N LYS A 514 27.36 17.12 10.57
CA LYS A 514 28.47 17.05 11.51
C LYS A 514 28.26 16.07 12.66
N VAL A 515 27.02 15.99 13.19
CA VAL A 515 26.65 14.99 14.20
C VAL A 515 26.87 13.59 13.65
N ASN A 516 26.33 13.29 12.45
CA ASN A 516 26.51 12.00 11.78
C ASN A 516 27.99 11.65 11.57
N ASP A 517 28.75 12.58 11.00
CA ASP A 517 30.18 12.36 10.72
C ASP A 517 30.97 12.09 12.00
N THR A 518 30.68 12.85 13.08
CA THR A 518 31.36 12.70 14.37
C THR A 518 31.02 11.36 15.01
N LEU A 519 29.78 10.96 15.07
CA LEU A 519 29.37 9.71 15.71
C LEU A 519 29.90 8.49 14.96
N ARG A 520 29.85 8.53 13.62
CA ARG A 520 30.50 7.49 12.79
C ARG A 520 32.01 7.44 13.01
N ALA A 521 32.69 8.59 13.14
CA ALA A 521 34.11 8.65 13.46
C ALA A 521 34.43 8.11 14.89
N CYS A 522 33.46 8.18 15.81
CA CYS A 522 33.54 7.52 17.12
C CYS A 522 33.23 6.01 17.08
N GLY A 523 32.99 5.42 15.89
CA GLY A 523 32.73 4.00 15.71
C GLY A 523 31.25 3.60 15.89
N MET A 524 30.33 4.55 15.95
CA MET A 524 28.90 4.26 16.09
C MET A 524 28.23 4.06 14.72
N ASN A 525 27.22 3.21 14.68
CA ASN A 525 26.41 2.95 13.51
C ASN A 525 25.05 3.65 13.63
N GLU A 526 24.63 4.30 12.56
CA GLU A 526 23.29 4.89 12.49
C GLU A 526 22.23 3.78 12.39
N THR A 527 21.13 3.98 13.09
CA THR A 527 19.96 3.11 13.00
C THR A 527 18.69 3.94 12.95
N MET A 528 17.64 3.36 12.39
CA MET A 528 16.31 3.94 12.37
C MET A 528 15.32 2.96 12.98
N THR A 529 14.68 3.37 14.06
CA THR A 529 13.68 2.54 14.75
C THR A 529 12.28 3.10 14.53
N TYR A 530 11.26 2.27 14.78
CA TYR A 530 9.88 2.69 14.60
C TYR A 530 9.51 3.84 15.53
N SER A 531 8.73 4.78 14.99
CA SER A 531 8.11 5.86 15.77
C SER A 531 6.89 5.39 16.58
N PHE A 532 6.39 4.20 16.30
CA PHE A 532 5.32 3.57 17.06
C PHE A 532 5.89 2.79 18.23
N ALA A 533 5.18 2.85 19.36
CA ALA A 533 5.67 2.38 20.64
C ALA A 533 4.56 1.70 21.46
N GLU A 534 4.97 0.94 22.44
CA GLU A 534 4.09 0.39 23.46
C GLU A 534 3.84 1.43 24.56
N PRO A 535 2.61 1.58 25.09
CA PRO A 535 2.32 2.52 26.18
C PRO A 535 3.21 2.36 27.41
N SER A 536 3.69 1.15 27.70
CA SER A 536 4.51 0.83 28.86
C SER A 536 6.00 1.19 28.72
N GLU A 537 6.47 1.63 27.54
CA GLU A 537 7.91 1.84 27.28
C GLU A 537 8.58 2.83 28.23
N ILE A 538 7.89 3.91 28.55
CA ILE A 538 8.42 4.95 29.44
C ILE A 538 8.60 4.42 30.86
N GLU A 539 7.64 3.64 31.33
CA GLU A 539 7.70 3.00 32.64
C GLU A 539 8.80 1.92 32.65
N ARG A 540 8.90 1.09 31.63
CA ARG A 540 9.94 0.05 31.48
C ARG A 540 11.34 0.67 31.43
N LEU A 541 11.49 1.80 30.73
CA LEU A 541 12.75 2.56 30.73
C LEU A 541 12.99 3.30 32.04
N ARG A 542 11.99 3.42 32.91
CA ARG A 542 12.03 4.17 34.18
C ARG A 542 12.25 5.68 33.98
N LEU A 543 11.82 6.26 32.86
CA LEU A 543 11.92 7.70 32.67
C LEU A 543 11.01 8.43 33.66
N PRO A 544 11.42 9.61 34.17
CA PRO A 544 10.57 10.43 35.01
C PRO A 544 9.30 10.81 34.24
N LEU A 545 8.13 10.52 34.82
CA LEU A 545 6.84 10.89 34.21
C LEU A 545 6.53 12.37 34.39
N GLU A 546 7.07 12.99 35.45
CA GLU A 546 6.88 14.40 35.77
C GLU A 546 7.52 15.28 34.69
N GLY A 547 6.70 16.11 34.02
CA GLY A 547 7.13 17.00 32.95
C GLY A 547 7.34 16.35 31.57
N LEU A 548 7.15 15.02 31.44
CA LEU A 548 7.30 14.33 30.15
C LEU A 548 6.15 14.66 29.18
N GLY A 549 4.93 14.88 29.67
CA GLY A 549 3.70 15.04 28.87
C GLY A 549 3.03 13.70 28.56
N GLN A 550 1.81 13.77 28.01
CA GLN A 550 1.05 12.57 27.65
C GLN A 550 1.54 11.98 26.33
N ALA A 551 1.47 10.66 26.21
CA ALA A 551 1.71 9.98 24.94
C ALA A 551 0.61 10.29 23.92
N VAL A 552 0.93 10.24 22.65
CA VAL A 552 -0.02 10.38 21.54
C VAL A 552 -0.55 9.00 21.18
N GLU A 553 -1.84 8.76 21.40
CA GLU A 553 -2.49 7.51 21.03
C GLU A 553 -2.83 7.48 19.54
N LEU A 554 -2.70 6.31 18.90
CA LEU A 554 -3.11 6.08 17.52
C LEU A 554 -4.59 5.70 17.48
N LEU A 555 -5.33 6.24 16.50
CA LEU A 555 -6.75 5.95 16.32
C LEU A 555 -7.01 4.50 15.88
N ASN A 556 -6.11 3.93 15.09
CA ASN A 556 -6.21 2.60 14.50
C ASN A 556 -4.86 1.89 14.53
N PRO A 557 -4.36 1.49 15.73
CA PRO A 557 -3.08 0.81 15.84
C PRO A 557 -3.11 -0.57 15.17
N MET A 558 -1.99 -0.99 14.59
CA MET A 558 -1.86 -2.33 13.99
C MET A 558 -1.91 -3.44 15.05
N ASN A 559 -1.34 -3.16 16.24
CA ASN A 559 -1.33 -4.05 17.39
C ASN A 559 -1.15 -3.24 18.70
N ALA A 560 -1.30 -3.88 19.84
CA ALA A 560 -1.18 -3.23 21.15
C ALA A 560 0.24 -2.71 21.44
N GLU A 561 1.27 -3.36 20.89
CA GLU A 561 2.67 -3.00 21.08
C GLU A 561 3.09 -1.76 20.26
N GLN A 562 2.23 -1.30 19.36
CA GLN A 562 2.45 -0.15 18.48
C GLN A 562 1.26 0.81 18.52
N SER A 563 0.73 1.06 19.71
CA SER A 563 -0.51 1.82 19.89
C SER A 563 -0.32 3.30 20.25
N VAL A 564 0.91 3.71 20.55
CA VAL A 564 1.25 5.12 20.83
C VAL A 564 2.46 5.57 20.02
N MET A 565 2.67 6.89 19.94
CA MET A 565 3.89 7.46 19.40
C MET A 565 4.99 7.51 20.48
N ARG A 566 6.24 7.20 20.08
CA ARG A 566 7.39 7.19 21.00
C ARG A 566 7.67 8.55 21.63
N GLN A 567 8.02 8.54 22.91
CA GLN A 567 8.44 9.71 23.69
C GLN A 567 9.96 9.77 23.95
N SER A 568 10.67 8.67 23.68
CA SER A 568 12.12 8.53 23.71
C SER A 568 12.57 7.61 22.58
N ILE A 569 13.80 7.76 22.12
CA ILE A 569 14.42 6.89 21.10
C ILE A 569 15.09 5.67 21.77
N ILE A 570 15.49 5.78 23.03
CA ILE A 570 16.25 4.74 23.75
C ILE A 570 15.55 3.36 23.75
N PRO A 571 14.22 3.23 23.93
CA PRO A 571 13.55 1.94 23.85
C PRO A 571 13.79 1.19 22.53
N GLY A 572 13.73 1.90 21.41
CA GLY A 572 14.01 1.35 20.08
C GLY A 572 15.46 0.85 19.95
N LEU A 573 16.41 1.65 20.46
CA LEU A 573 17.82 1.28 20.48
C LEU A 573 18.08 0.06 21.39
N LEU A 574 17.43 -0.04 22.54
CA LEU A 574 17.57 -1.21 23.44
C LEU A 574 17.03 -2.48 22.81
N ARG A 575 15.90 -2.42 22.10
CA ARG A 575 15.41 -3.56 21.31
C ARG A 575 16.40 -3.99 20.24
N SER A 576 17.03 -3.02 19.59
CA SER A 576 18.08 -3.29 18.60
C SER A 576 19.32 -3.93 19.24
N VAL A 577 19.72 -3.49 20.45
CA VAL A 577 20.80 -4.11 21.22
C VAL A 577 20.45 -5.56 21.56
N ALA A 578 19.30 -5.82 22.15
CA ALA A 578 18.86 -7.17 22.50
C ALA A 578 18.79 -8.09 21.26
N HIS A 579 18.24 -7.59 20.16
CA HIS A 579 18.17 -8.32 18.90
C HIS A 579 19.54 -8.78 18.39
N ASN A 580 20.54 -7.88 18.44
CA ASN A 580 21.89 -8.18 18.01
C ASN A 580 22.62 -9.10 19.00
N GLN A 581 22.47 -8.89 20.31
CA GLN A 581 23.05 -9.76 21.35
C GLN A 581 22.53 -11.19 21.21
N ASN A 582 21.23 -11.39 20.98
CA ASN A 582 20.61 -12.70 20.73
C ASN A 582 21.14 -13.40 19.47
N ARG A 583 21.81 -12.66 18.57
CA ARG A 583 22.47 -13.20 17.37
C ARG A 583 23.99 -13.28 17.50
N GLY A 584 24.50 -13.12 18.72
CA GLY A 584 25.92 -13.29 19.03
C GLY A 584 26.78 -12.06 18.78
N VAL A 585 26.21 -10.93 18.38
CA VAL A 585 26.94 -9.64 18.29
C VAL A 585 27.09 -9.06 19.69
N LYS A 586 28.31 -8.94 20.18
CA LYS A 586 28.58 -8.57 21.57
C LYS A 586 28.87 -7.06 21.74
N ASN A 587 29.57 -6.47 20.79
CA ASN A 587 30.00 -5.07 20.87
C ASN A 587 29.09 -4.25 19.92
N ILE A 588 28.27 -3.41 20.49
CA ILE A 588 27.18 -2.72 19.78
C ILE A 588 27.26 -1.24 20.12
N GLN A 589 27.40 -0.40 19.09
CA GLN A 589 27.43 1.05 19.21
C GLN A 589 26.42 1.60 18.19
N LEU A 590 25.25 2.04 18.65
CA LEU A 590 24.17 2.54 17.82
C LEU A 590 23.80 3.96 18.19
N TYR A 591 23.41 4.75 17.19
CA TYR A 591 22.80 6.06 17.41
C TYR A 591 21.63 6.27 16.43
N GLU A 592 20.74 7.16 16.81
CA GLU A 592 19.62 7.59 15.98
C GLU A 592 19.34 9.08 16.18
N MET A 593 19.15 9.80 15.07
CA MET A 593 18.52 11.12 15.08
C MET A 593 17.07 10.95 14.64
N GLY A 594 16.13 11.30 15.49
CA GLY A 594 14.73 11.05 15.20
C GLY A 594 13.79 11.93 16.02
N ARG A 595 12.51 11.87 15.65
CA ARG A 595 11.46 12.61 16.33
C ARG A 595 10.83 11.80 17.44
N VAL A 596 10.47 12.49 18.52
CA VAL A 596 9.65 12.01 19.61
C VAL A 596 8.41 12.90 19.72
N PHE A 597 7.32 12.36 20.28
CA PHE A 597 6.01 12.96 20.17
C PHE A 597 5.35 13.10 21.55
N PHE A 598 4.71 14.24 21.77
CA PHE A 598 3.98 14.53 22.99
C PHE A 598 2.60 15.11 22.67
N ALA A 599 1.57 14.65 23.35
CA ALA A 599 0.24 15.21 23.19
C ALA A 599 0.26 16.68 23.64
N HIS A 600 -0.45 17.53 22.91
CA HIS A 600 -0.54 18.95 23.18
C HIS A 600 -1.99 19.30 23.54
N GLU A 601 -2.22 19.64 24.79
CA GLU A 601 -3.55 19.97 25.28
C GLU A 601 -4.21 21.08 24.45
N GLY A 602 -5.42 20.86 23.98
CA GLY A 602 -6.18 21.79 23.17
C GLY A 602 -5.75 21.92 21.69
N LYS A 603 -4.77 21.15 21.21
CA LYS A 603 -4.37 21.15 19.80
C LYS A 603 -4.54 19.77 19.17
N LYS A 604 -4.95 19.75 17.89
CA LYS A 604 -5.09 18.50 17.13
C LYS A 604 -3.73 17.88 16.74
N LYS A 605 -2.68 18.70 16.61
CA LYS A 605 -1.34 18.22 16.26
C LYS A 605 -0.49 18.03 17.51
N PRO A 606 0.25 16.92 17.61
CA PRO A 606 1.19 16.69 18.70
C PRO A 606 2.36 17.70 18.64
N GLN A 607 3.05 17.85 19.78
CA GLN A 607 4.34 18.48 19.80
C GLN A 607 5.38 17.45 19.37
N GLU A 608 6.11 17.75 18.31
CA GLU A 608 7.24 16.96 17.84
C GLU A 608 8.55 17.61 18.33
N ARG A 609 9.50 16.80 18.78
CA ARG A 609 10.84 17.26 19.15
C ARG A 609 11.89 16.36 18.51
N GLU A 610 12.91 16.94 17.93
CA GLU A 610 14.04 16.17 17.40
C GLU A 610 15.05 15.83 18.50
N LYS A 611 15.43 14.57 18.56
CA LYS A 611 16.38 14.04 19.54
C LYS A 611 17.52 13.34 18.82
N LEU A 612 18.67 13.36 19.47
CA LEU A 612 19.81 12.51 19.20
C LEU A 612 19.96 11.54 20.36
N ALA A 613 19.91 10.25 20.10
CA ALA A 613 20.15 9.22 21.11
C ALA A 613 21.22 8.25 20.65
N GLY A 614 21.94 7.68 21.61
CA GLY A 614 22.90 6.62 21.33
C GLY A 614 23.08 5.66 22.49
N VAL A 615 23.52 4.44 22.15
CA VAL A 615 23.80 3.36 23.09
C VAL A 615 25.14 2.69 22.78
N LEU A 616 25.89 2.33 23.83
CA LEU A 616 27.13 1.58 23.77
C LEU A 616 26.97 0.35 24.67
N ALA A 617 27.08 -0.84 24.10
CA ALA A 617 26.95 -2.11 24.82
C ALA A 617 28.11 -3.05 24.46
N GLY A 618 28.51 -3.89 25.41
CA GLY A 618 29.63 -4.81 25.26
C GLY A 618 30.97 -4.21 25.67
N ALA A 619 32.03 -4.37 24.90
CA ALA A 619 33.36 -3.92 25.19
C ALA A 619 33.87 -2.94 24.12
N VAL A 620 34.71 -2.01 24.55
CA VAL A 620 35.44 -1.06 23.69
C VAL A 620 36.27 -1.79 22.63
N ARG A 621 36.77 -2.96 23.00
CA ARG A 621 37.59 -3.83 22.15
C ARG A 621 37.31 -5.28 22.45
N ASP A 622 37.41 -6.11 21.44
CA ASP A 622 37.43 -7.56 21.63
C ASP A 622 38.64 -8.01 22.42
N ALA A 623 38.50 -9.15 23.09
CA ALA A 623 39.63 -9.76 23.80
C ALA A 623 40.78 -10.08 22.82
N GLY A 624 41.90 -9.52 23.04
CA GLY A 624 43.17 -9.80 22.33
C GLY A 624 44.11 -10.72 23.13
N TRP A 625 45.16 -11.19 22.47
CA TRP A 625 46.16 -12.01 23.15
C TRP A 625 46.94 -11.26 24.22
N ASN A 626 47.01 -9.92 24.15
CA ASN A 626 47.76 -9.03 25.03
C ASN A 626 46.87 -8.14 25.93
N GLU A 627 45.53 -8.13 25.67
CA GLU A 627 44.61 -7.27 26.44
C GLU A 627 43.32 -7.99 26.74
N ALA A 628 42.81 -7.78 27.96
CA ALA A 628 41.47 -8.21 28.33
C ALA A 628 40.42 -7.25 27.75
N PRO A 629 39.19 -7.71 27.44
CA PRO A 629 38.12 -6.83 27.00
C PRO A 629 37.77 -5.87 28.16
N ALA A 630 37.63 -4.58 27.85
CA ALA A 630 37.12 -3.58 28.77
C ALA A 630 35.67 -3.26 28.41
N PRO A 631 34.72 -3.44 29.33
CA PRO A 631 33.31 -3.07 29.05
C PRO A 631 33.23 -1.56 28.87
N TYR A 632 32.23 -1.11 28.06
CA TYR A 632 31.87 0.29 27.99
C TYR A 632 31.42 0.80 29.35
N ASP A 633 31.87 2.00 29.71
CA ASP A 633 31.49 2.67 30.95
C ASP A 633 30.99 4.10 30.67
N PHE A 634 30.60 4.79 31.75
CA PHE A 634 30.14 6.19 31.70
C PHE A 634 31.12 7.11 30.95
N PHE A 635 32.43 6.91 31.10
CA PHE A 635 33.45 7.78 30.51
C PHE A 635 33.55 7.61 29.00
N ASP A 636 33.22 6.43 28.46
CA ASP A 636 33.17 6.19 27.02
C ASP A 636 32.03 6.99 26.38
N GLY A 637 30.82 6.93 26.95
CA GLY A 637 29.67 7.71 26.48
C GLY A 637 29.92 9.23 26.62
N LYS A 638 30.51 9.65 27.74
CA LYS A 638 30.93 11.04 27.95
C LYS A 638 31.96 11.47 26.91
N GLY A 639 32.94 10.62 26.58
CA GLY A 639 33.97 10.87 25.57
C GLY A 639 33.40 11.08 24.17
N VAL A 640 32.40 10.30 23.79
CA VAL A 640 31.65 10.52 22.54
C VAL A 640 31.02 11.90 22.50
N LEU A 641 30.35 12.32 23.59
CA LEU A 641 29.73 13.65 23.69
C LEU A 641 30.75 14.79 23.77
N GLU A 642 31.89 14.59 24.36
CA GLU A 642 32.99 15.57 24.36
C GLU A 642 33.58 15.76 22.95
N ASN A 643 33.71 14.69 22.18
CA ASN A 643 34.09 14.78 20.76
C ASN A 643 33.02 15.54 19.95
N LEU A 644 31.75 15.22 20.16
CA LEU A 644 30.63 15.91 19.49
C LEU A 644 30.65 17.41 19.85
N ALA A 645 30.79 17.74 21.11
CA ALA A 645 30.88 19.12 21.58
C ALA A 645 32.02 19.89 20.93
N ARG A 646 33.18 19.24 20.77
CA ARG A 646 34.36 19.81 20.14
C ARG A 646 34.11 20.09 18.65
N GLU A 647 33.52 19.12 17.94
CA GLU A 647 33.27 19.26 16.51
C GLU A 647 32.19 20.30 16.21
N LEU A 648 31.18 20.42 17.05
CA LEU A 648 30.13 21.44 16.95
C LEU A 648 30.56 22.81 17.51
N ALA A 649 31.77 22.92 18.02
CA ALA A 649 32.32 24.13 18.69
C ALA A 649 31.37 24.66 19.78
N LEU A 650 30.80 23.77 20.60
CA LEU A 650 29.83 24.15 21.65
C LEU A 650 30.56 24.99 22.74
N PRO A 651 29.98 26.12 23.14
CA PRO A 651 30.61 26.97 24.16
C PRO A 651 30.37 26.43 25.56
N LYS A 652 31.38 26.49 26.43
CA LYS A 652 31.30 26.26 27.88
C LYS A 652 30.53 24.96 28.22
N VAL A 653 30.95 23.85 27.64
CA VAL A 653 30.35 22.53 27.91
C VAL A 653 30.72 22.09 29.33
N ARG A 654 29.71 21.56 30.02
CA ARG A 654 29.83 21.02 31.39
C ARG A 654 29.00 19.74 31.51
N PHE A 655 29.44 18.86 32.41
CA PHE A 655 28.71 17.66 32.81
C PHE A 655 28.38 17.74 34.28
N LYS A 656 27.10 17.92 34.62
CA LYS A 656 26.60 17.99 36.01
C LYS A 656 26.11 16.60 36.41
N ALA A 657 26.63 16.06 37.51
CA ALA A 657 26.14 14.80 38.05
C ALA A 657 24.64 14.87 38.32
N LEU A 658 23.91 13.82 37.96
CA LEU A 658 22.47 13.66 38.22
C LEU A 658 22.28 12.76 39.44
N ALA A 659 21.34 13.14 40.31
CA ALA A 659 20.92 12.33 41.45
C ALA A 659 20.01 11.19 41.00
N ALA A 660 19.86 10.17 41.84
CA ALA A 660 19.08 8.98 41.52
C ALA A 660 17.58 9.27 41.31
N ASP A 661 17.04 10.27 41.93
CA ASP A 661 15.68 10.76 41.81
C ASP A 661 15.47 11.67 40.58
N GLU A 662 16.51 12.39 40.14
CA GLU A 662 16.50 13.20 38.92
C GLU A 662 16.55 12.33 37.64
N ALA A 663 17.23 11.16 37.70
CA ALA A 663 17.40 10.27 36.52
C ALA A 663 17.27 8.78 36.92
N PRO A 664 16.07 8.32 37.28
CA PRO A 664 15.84 6.94 37.74
C PRO A 664 16.09 5.87 36.66
N GLN A 665 16.16 6.26 35.40
CA GLN A 665 16.56 5.40 34.26
C GLN A 665 18.06 5.10 34.25
N LEU A 666 18.88 5.85 35.00
CA LEU A 666 20.32 5.73 34.99
C LEU A 666 20.84 5.10 36.30
N GLN A 667 22.03 4.52 36.24
CA GLN A 667 22.71 3.97 37.39
C GLN A 667 23.23 5.14 38.29
N PRO A 668 22.86 5.16 39.57
CA PRO A 668 23.36 6.20 40.51
C PRO A 668 24.89 6.29 40.53
N GLY A 669 25.39 7.50 40.49
CA GLY A 669 26.86 7.79 40.48
C GLY A 669 27.52 7.62 39.09
N ARG A 670 26.74 7.22 38.06
CA ARG A 670 27.20 7.05 36.67
C ARG A 670 26.28 7.76 35.67
N ALA A 671 25.83 8.94 36.04
CA ALA A 671 24.87 9.74 35.32
C ALA A 671 25.22 11.22 35.35
N ALA A 672 25.07 11.89 34.22
CA ALA A 672 25.28 13.33 34.13
C ALA A 672 24.36 14.00 33.12
N GLU A 673 24.01 15.25 33.42
CA GLU A 673 23.40 16.19 32.50
C GLU A 673 24.50 16.92 31.71
N MET A 674 24.36 16.98 30.38
CA MET A 674 25.21 17.78 29.51
C MET A 674 24.63 19.18 29.34
N LEU A 675 25.46 20.21 29.62
CA LEU A 675 25.07 21.61 29.51
C LEU A 675 26.02 22.36 28.58
N SER A 676 25.47 23.34 27.82
CA SER A 676 26.27 24.31 27.08
C SER A 676 25.81 25.72 27.40
N GLY A 677 26.71 26.57 27.89
CA GLY A 677 26.40 27.95 28.29
C GLY A 677 25.33 28.06 29.39
N GLY A 678 25.06 26.97 30.15
CA GLY A 678 23.99 26.88 31.16
C GLY A 678 22.70 26.32 30.68
N THR A 679 22.52 26.05 29.36
CA THR A 679 21.36 25.38 28.79
C THR A 679 21.55 23.86 28.78
N SER A 680 20.57 23.13 29.26
CA SER A 680 20.54 21.66 29.19
C SER A 680 20.47 21.20 27.73
N LEU A 681 21.34 20.27 27.38
CA LEU A 681 21.32 19.59 26.07
C LEU A 681 20.74 18.18 26.15
N GLY A 682 20.71 17.59 27.37
CA GLY A 682 20.23 16.24 27.61
C GLY A 682 21.12 15.52 28.63
N TRP A 683 21.12 14.19 28.57
CA TRP A 683 21.78 13.36 29.58
C TRP A 683 22.67 12.27 28.96
N VAL A 684 23.59 11.74 29.75
CA VAL A 684 24.48 10.60 29.48
C VAL A 684 24.66 9.79 30.75
N GLY A 685 24.66 8.46 30.63
CA GLY A 685 24.93 7.60 31.78
C GLY A 685 24.86 6.10 31.45
N GLU A 686 25.24 5.27 32.42
CA GLU A 686 24.91 3.86 32.37
C GLU A 686 23.44 3.68 32.68
N LEU A 687 22.73 2.94 31.83
CA LEU A 687 21.30 2.63 32.09
C LEU A 687 21.18 1.75 33.35
N HIS A 688 20.14 2.01 34.10
CA HIS A 688 19.82 1.19 35.27
C HIS A 688 19.63 -0.28 34.86
N PRO A 689 20.26 -1.27 35.57
CA PRO A 689 20.16 -2.69 35.18
C PRO A 689 18.73 -3.21 35.01
N LEU A 690 17.80 -2.73 35.83
CA LEU A 690 16.36 -3.09 35.69
C LEU A 690 15.75 -2.52 34.40
N ALA A 691 16.16 -1.35 33.94
CA ALA A 691 15.70 -0.81 32.65
C ALA A 691 16.27 -1.64 31.49
N VAL A 692 17.55 -1.99 31.52
CA VAL A 692 18.17 -2.84 30.50
C VAL A 692 17.51 -4.22 30.44
N ALA A 693 17.32 -4.86 31.60
CA ALA A 693 16.66 -6.18 31.71
C ALA A 693 15.21 -6.17 31.21
N ALA A 694 14.46 -5.07 31.36
CA ALA A 694 13.09 -4.95 30.85
C ALA A 694 12.99 -5.00 29.31
N TYR A 695 14.10 -4.82 28.58
CA TYR A 695 14.22 -4.98 27.14
C TYR A 695 14.97 -6.23 26.69
N ASP A 696 15.20 -7.19 27.59
CA ASP A 696 15.96 -8.43 27.33
C ASP A 696 17.38 -8.20 26.83
N ALA A 697 17.97 -7.05 27.14
CA ALA A 697 19.33 -6.72 26.82
C ALA A 697 20.28 -7.05 27.99
N ALA A 698 21.54 -7.34 27.68
CA ALA A 698 22.56 -7.58 28.68
C ALA A 698 23.24 -6.27 29.13
N ALA A 699 23.31 -6.06 30.43
CA ALA A 699 24.02 -4.94 31.03
C ALA A 699 25.55 -5.21 31.08
N PRO A 700 26.39 -4.15 31.16
CA PRO A 700 26.08 -2.74 31.18
C PRO A 700 25.73 -2.19 29.77
N VAL A 701 24.89 -1.17 29.72
CA VAL A 701 24.62 -0.37 28.53
C VAL A 701 24.78 1.11 28.90
N VAL A 702 25.65 1.80 28.22
CA VAL A 702 25.79 3.25 28.33
C VAL A 702 24.88 3.90 27.29
N ALA A 703 24.16 4.93 27.67
CA ALA A 703 23.24 5.63 26.79
C ALA A 703 23.34 7.15 26.97
N PHE A 704 22.95 7.86 25.93
CA PHE A 704 22.69 9.29 25.96
C PHE A 704 21.47 9.65 25.13
N GLU A 705 20.76 10.68 25.52
CA GLU A 705 19.70 11.29 24.72
C GLU A 705 19.76 12.81 24.86
N LEU A 706 19.93 13.49 23.71
CA LEU A 706 20.12 14.93 23.63
C LEU A 706 18.99 15.57 22.82
N ASP A 707 18.68 16.82 23.14
CA ASP A 707 17.80 17.68 22.36
C ASP A 707 18.57 18.23 21.16
N LEU A 708 18.20 17.79 19.95
CA LEU A 708 18.92 18.16 18.74
C LEU A 708 18.74 19.64 18.39
N GLU A 709 17.56 20.21 18.64
CA GLU A 709 17.32 21.64 18.44
C GLU A 709 18.15 22.51 19.42
N ALA A 710 18.33 22.05 20.66
CA ALA A 710 19.19 22.73 21.60
C ALA A 710 20.66 22.66 21.18
N LEU A 711 21.10 21.52 20.65
CA LEU A 711 22.44 21.37 20.05
C LEU A 711 22.64 22.33 18.86
N GLU A 712 21.66 22.41 17.95
CA GLU A 712 21.69 23.28 16.78
C GLU A 712 21.81 24.75 17.18
N ARG A 713 21.03 25.18 18.17
CA ARG A 713 21.12 26.56 18.70
C ARG A 713 22.46 26.87 19.38
N ALA A 714 23.10 25.88 20.00
CA ALA A 714 24.36 26.06 20.68
C ALA A 714 25.58 25.93 19.74
N ALA A 715 25.43 25.18 18.63
CA ALA A 715 26.50 24.93 17.67
C ALA A 715 26.98 26.21 16.98
N ARG A 716 28.31 26.29 16.76
CA ARG A 716 28.92 27.39 16.03
C ARG A 716 29.44 26.91 14.67
N PRO A 717 29.45 27.76 13.63
CA PRO A 717 29.88 27.35 12.29
C PRO A 717 31.37 26.99 12.24
N ALA A 718 32.19 27.63 13.05
CA ALA A 718 33.60 27.38 13.11
C ALA A 718 34.14 27.70 14.50
N ARG A 719 35.32 27.17 14.84
CA ARG A 719 36.09 27.58 15.99
C ARG A 719 36.85 28.86 15.64
N ASP A 720 37.05 29.71 16.66
CA ASP A 720 37.96 30.81 16.53
C ASP A 720 39.40 30.27 16.30
N TYR A 721 40.14 30.89 15.39
CA TYR A 721 41.52 30.54 15.16
C TYR A 721 42.33 30.95 16.37
N VAL A 722 43.16 30.02 16.84
CA VAL A 722 44.15 30.25 17.90
C VAL A 722 45.54 29.99 17.34
N ASP A 723 46.42 30.95 17.47
CA ASP A 723 47.80 30.82 17.02
C ASP A 723 48.53 29.67 17.73
N VAL A 724 49.42 28.98 17.01
CA VAL A 724 50.25 27.94 17.58
C VAL A 724 51.21 28.61 18.56
N PRO A 725 51.29 28.12 19.80
CA PRO A 725 52.21 28.69 20.79
C PRO A 725 53.66 28.62 20.31
N THR A 726 54.36 29.75 20.33
CA THR A 726 55.78 29.87 19.91
C THR A 726 56.77 29.80 21.08
N PHE A 727 56.27 29.94 22.31
CA PHE A 727 57.11 29.90 23.51
C PHE A 727 56.96 28.56 24.23
N PRO A 728 58.06 28.05 24.88
CA PRO A 728 58.00 26.79 25.60
C PRO A 728 57.11 26.88 26.86
N ALA A 729 56.43 25.75 27.13
CA ALA A 729 55.64 25.60 28.36
C ALA A 729 56.45 25.09 29.51
N VAL A 730 56.05 25.40 30.75
CA VAL A 730 56.51 24.77 31.98
C VAL A 730 55.41 23.84 32.51
N SER A 731 55.76 22.57 32.69
CA SER A 731 54.83 21.57 33.24
C SER A 731 55.09 21.36 34.73
N MET A 732 54.03 21.32 35.52
CA MET A 732 54.10 21.05 36.97
C MET A 732 52.96 20.08 37.35
N ASP A 733 53.27 19.12 38.19
CA ASP A 733 52.29 18.20 38.75
C ASP A 733 51.90 18.58 40.16
N ILE A 734 50.65 18.37 40.51
CA ILE A 734 50.18 18.59 41.89
C ILE A 734 49.10 17.56 42.23
N ALA A 735 49.13 17.11 43.49
CA ALA A 735 48.07 16.28 44.03
C ALA A 735 47.34 16.95 45.18
N PHE A 736 46.03 17.05 45.13
CA PHE A 736 45.20 17.56 46.19
C PHE A 736 44.48 16.44 46.90
N VAL A 737 44.57 16.40 48.26
CA VAL A 737 43.69 15.57 49.08
C VAL A 737 42.46 16.41 49.42
N VAL A 738 41.29 15.91 49.07
CA VAL A 738 39.99 16.60 49.24
C VAL A 738 38.93 15.64 49.78
N ASP A 739 37.87 16.20 50.34
CA ASP A 739 36.69 15.44 50.73
C ASP A 739 36.05 14.82 49.50
N GLU A 740 35.36 13.68 49.64
CA GLU A 740 34.79 12.90 48.52
C GLU A 740 33.76 13.68 47.69
N ASP A 741 33.05 14.63 48.30
CA ASP A 741 32.06 15.48 47.67
C ASP A 741 32.66 16.62 46.82
N VAL A 742 33.97 16.95 46.99
CA VAL A 742 34.63 17.93 46.16
C VAL A 742 34.84 17.38 44.75
N THR A 743 34.15 18.00 43.77
CA THR A 743 34.18 17.54 42.38
C THR A 743 35.47 17.98 41.65
N HIS A 744 35.85 17.21 40.62
CA HIS A 744 36.88 17.59 39.65
C HIS A 744 36.60 18.97 39.05
N GLU A 745 35.38 19.24 38.63
CA GLU A 745 34.98 20.52 38.06
C GLU A 745 35.25 21.69 39.01
N ARG A 746 34.92 21.52 40.28
CA ARG A 746 35.18 22.56 41.31
C ARG A 746 36.67 22.87 41.46
N LEU A 747 37.51 21.86 41.47
CA LEU A 747 38.96 22.04 41.52
C LEU A 747 39.48 22.72 40.27
N VAL A 748 39.11 22.27 39.08
CA VAL A 748 39.52 22.86 37.80
C VAL A 748 39.07 24.32 37.70
N GLN A 749 37.84 24.65 38.08
CA GLN A 749 37.36 26.04 38.10
C GLN A 749 38.24 26.93 39.04
N CYS A 750 38.55 26.40 40.20
CA CYS A 750 39.41 27.12 41.14
C CYS A 750 40.82 27.29 40.59
N MET A 751 41.43 26.23 40.04
CA MET A 751 42.76 26.26 39.42
C MET A 751 42.82 27.24 38.24
N THR A 752 41.90 27.14 37.30
CA THR A 752 41.86 28.00 36.10
C THR A 752 41.65 29.47 36.48
N SER A 753 40.69 29.75 37.39
CA SER A 753 40.44 31.11 37.89
C SER A 753 41.66 31.70 38.63
N ALA A 754 42.40 30.88 39.36
CA ALA A 754 43.55 31.30 40.12
C ALA A 754 44.86 31.37 39.33
N GLY A 755 45.04 30.46 38.39
CA GLY A 755 46.23 30.42 37.52
C GLY A 755 46.24 31.56 36.50
N GLY A 756 45.05 32.13 36.20
CA GLY A 756 44.88 33.28 35.29
C GLY A 756 45.41 32.98 33.88
N LYS A 757 45.99 33.99 33.25
CA LYS A 757 46.44 33.88 31.84
C LYS A 757 47.66 32.99 31.61
N LEU A 758 48.38 32.64 32.67
CA LEU A 758 49.58 31.80 32.56
C LEU A 758 49.28 30.30 32.63
N LEU A 759 48.16 29.91 33.22
CA LEU A 759 47.74 28.50 33.26
C LEU A 759 46.98 28.17 31.99
N GLU A 760 47.65 27.47 31.08
CA GLU A 760 47.12 27.10 29.75
C GLU A 760 46.25 25.86 29.81
N ASP A 761 46.66 24.82 30.56
CA ASP A 761 45.94 23.55 30.63
C ASP A 761 46.00 22.92 32.03
N VAL A 762 44.93 22.19 32.35
CA VAL A 762 44.76 21.44 33.60
C VAL A 762 44.24 20.05 33.27
N ARG A 763 45.05 19.04 33.43
CA ARG A 763 44.69 17.66 33.14
C ARG A 763 44.74 16.78 34.39
N LEU A 764 43.60 16.17 34.75
CA LEU A 764 43.57 15.12 35.77
C LEU A 764 44.22 13.85 35.23
N PHE A 765 45.13 13.23 35.97
CA PHE A 765 45.75 11.98 35.51
C PHE A 765 45.69 10.85 36.57
N ASP A 766 45.31 11.13 37.84
CA ASP A 766 45.14 10.10 38.87
C ASP A 766 44.07 10.50 39.90
N VAL A 767 43.28 9.54 40.31
CA VAL A 767 42.35 9.64 41.44
C VAL A 767 42.56 8.45 42.37
N TYR A 768 43.16 8.70 43.51
CA TYR A 768 43.55 7.66 44.44
C TYR A 768 42.76 7.78 45.75
N ARG A 769 42.28 6.66 46.25
CA ARG A 769 41.56 6.55 47.54
C ARG A 769 42.27 5.59 48.45
N ASP A 770 42.58 6.05 49.64
CA ASP A 770 43.20 5.24 50.69
C ASP A 770 42.84 5.83 52.07
N GLU A 771 41.83 5.22 52.69
CA GLU A 771 41.33 5.69 53.99
C GLU A 771 42.41 5.66 55.12
N LYS A 772 43.33 4.73 55.02
CA LYS A 772 44.42 4.65 56.02
C LYS A 772 45.39 5.81 55.88
N ARG A 773 45.54 6.33 54.65
CA ARG A 773 46.52 7.35 54.35
C ARG A 773 45.93 8.77 54.41
N PHE A 774 44.69 8.93 54.00
CA PHE A 774 44.09 10.26 53.89
C PHE A 774 42.95 10.50 54.86
N GLY A 775 42.48 9.47 55.56
CA GLY A 775 41.27 9.50 56.40
C GLY A 775 40.03 9.06 55.65
N ALA A 776 38.98 8.68 56.42
CA ALA A 776 37.69 8.27 55.84
C ALA A 776 37.02 9.45 55.11
N GLY A 777 36.41 9.17 53.94
CA GLY A 777 35.67 10.17 53.15
C GLY A 777 36.57 11.14 52.38
N LYS A 778 37.87 10.83 52.17
CA LYS A 778 38.80 11.65 51.39
C LYS A 778 39.37 10.91 50.19
N LYS A 779 39.69 11.68 49.13
CA LYS A 779 40.36 11.22 47.91
C LYS A 779 41.54 12.14 47.56
N SER A 780 42.55 11.57 46.91
CA SER A 780 43.67 12.33 46.33
C SER A 780 43.43 12.45 44.80
N MET A 781 43.47 13.66 44.28
CA MET A 781 43.33 13.97 42.85
C MET A 781 44.61 14.64 42.35
N ALA A 782 45.27 14.02 41.36
CA ALA A 782 46.53 14.49 40.81
C ALA A 782 46.34 15.12 39.43
N TYR A 783 46.94 16.31 39.28
CA TYR A 783 46.78 17.13 38.08
C TYR A 783 48.14 17.47 37.47
N ALA A 784 48.26 17.36 36.17
CA ALA A 784 49.30 17.95 35.36
C ALA A 784 48.84 19.34 34.88
N LEU A 785 49.66 20.33 35.18
CA LEU A 785 49.40 21.73 34.90
C LEU A 785 50.40 22.24 33.88
N THR A 786 49.92 22.93 32.85
CA THR A 786 50.77 23.56 31.84
C THR A 786 50.71 25.07 31.96
N TYR A 787 51.84 25.67 32.21
CA TYR A 787 51.99 27.13 32.30
C TYR A 787 52.72 27.65 31.07
N ARG A 788 52.18 28.68 30.44
CA ARG A 788 52.78 29.35 29.30
C ARG A 788 52.41 30.84 29.24
N ALA A 789 53.34 31.69 28.82
CA ALA A 789 53.04 33.06 28.41
C ALA A 789 52.91 33.13 26.86
N ALA A 790 51.94 33.88 26.35
CA ALA A 790 51.73 34.03 24.92
C ALA A 790 52.77 34.94 24.23
N ASP A 791 53.44 35.75 24.97
CA ASP A 791 54.34 36.85 24.53
C ASP A 791 55.81 36.67 24.84
N ARG A 792 56.23 35.67 25.67
CA ARG A 792 57.64 35.43 26.11
C ARG A 792 57.83 34.03 26.68
N THR A 793 59.04 33.62 26.80
CA THR A 793 59.40 32.44 27.59
C THR A 793 59.22 32.73 29.09
N LEU A 794 58.50 31.86 29.82
CA LEU A 794 58.37 31.94 31.27
C LEU A 794 59.71 31.56 31.96
N THR A 795 60.11 32.30 33.00
CA THR A 795 61.14 31.85 33.93
C THR A 795 60.53 30.85 34.92
N SER A 796 61.36 29.95 35.49
CA SER A 796 60.94 29.00 36.53
C SER A 796 60.33 29.72 37.74
N ASP A 797 60.88 30.82 38.17
CA ASP A 797 60.38 31.62 39.29
C ASP A 797 58.97 32.21 39.02
N GLU A 798 58.67 32.62 37.78
CA GLU A 798 57.36 33.14 37.41
C GLU A 798 56.30 32.04 37.43
N ALA A 799 56.66 30.85 36.90
CA ALA A 799 55.80 29.70 36.90
C ALA A 799 55.56 29.21 38.34
N GLU A 800 56.54 29.10 39.16
CA GLU A 800 56.43 28.73 40.57
C GLU A 800 55.59 29.72 41.40
N LYS A 801 55.73 30.99 41.20
CA LYS A 801 54.91 32.01 41.89
C LYS A 801 53.46 31.97 41.43
N ALA A 802 53.18 31.65 40.13
CA ALA A 802 51.82 31.46 39.63
C ALA A 802 51.21 30.19 40.22
N HIS A 803 51.99 29.12 40.29
CA HIS A 803 51.58 27.82 40.84
C HIS A 803 51.28 27.97 42.36
N GLU A 804 52.16 28.55 43.17
CA GLU A 804 51.91 28.77 44.59
C GLU A 804 50.64 29.58 44.87
N ARG A 805 50.40 30.65 44.09
CA ARG A 805 49.17 31.45 44.23
C ARG A 805 47.91 30.61 43.93
N MET A 806 47.97 29.81 42.86
CA MET A 806 46.90 28.91 42.46
C MET A 806 46.66 27.92 43.61
N VAL A 807 47.69 27.25 44.11
CA VAL A 807 47.59 26.25 45.20
C VAL A 807 46.92 26.85 46.43
N LYS A 808 47.42 28.00 46.90
CA LYS A 808 46.85 28.69 48.06
C LYS A 808 45.38 29.00 47.91
N LYS A 809 44.96 29.43 46.71
CA LYS A 809 43.57 29.76 46.44
C LYS A 809 42.70 28.52 46.37
N VAL A 810 43.18 27.45 45.74
CA VAL A 810 42.50 26.16 45.69
C VAL A 810 42.24 25.58 47.07
N CYS A 811 43.35 25.52 47.91
CA CYS A 811 43.24 25.03 49.30
C CYS A 811 42.21 25.85 50.11
N SER A 812 42.27 27.20 50.01
CA SER A 812 41.36 28.07 50.76
C SER A 812 39.89 27.96 50.27
N ALA A 813 39.65 27.69 48.98
CA ALA A 813 38.29 27.65 48.37
C ALA A 813 37.59 26.29 48.47
N THR A 814 38.39 25.23 48.66
CA THR A 814 37.87 23.85 48.59
C THR A 814 38.21 23.00 49.82
N GLY A 815 38.96 23.53 50.77
CA GLY A 815 39.50 22.76 51.93
C GLY A 815 40.54 21.71 51.52
N ALA A 816 41.10 21.80 50.31
CA ALA A 816 42.10 20.85 49.81
C ALA A 816 43.44 20.97 50.57
N GLU A 817 44.04 19.84 50.77
CA GLU A 817 45.42 19.73 51.30
C GLU A 817 46.36 19.25 50.19
N VAL A 818 47.54 19.86 50.06
CA VAL A 818 48.49 19.36 49.05
C VAL A 818 49.08 18.06 49.58
N ARG A 819 49.12 17.04 48.76
CA ARG A 819 49.78 15.79 49.07
C ARG A 819 51.27 15.98 48.96
N GLY A 820 51.99 15.83 50.12
CA GLY A 820 53.41 15.88 50.19
C GLY A 820 54.09 14.65 49.58
#